data_d65be9dbab51122f7e9186c816373dbe
#
_entry.id   d65be9dbab51122f7e9186c816373dbe
#
_cell.length_a   1.000
_cell.length_b   1.000
_cell.length_c   1.000
_cell.angle_alpha   90.00
_cell.angle_beta   90.00
_cell.angle_gamma   90.00
#
_symmetry.space_group_name_H-M   'P 1'
#
loop_
_entity.id
_entity.type
_entity.pdbx_description
1 polymer ?
#
loop_
_entity_poly.entity_id
_entity_poly.type
_entity_poly.pdbx_seq_one_letter_code
_entity_poly.pdbx_strand_id
1 'polypeptide(L)'
;MPSKQPGWFANVNPNVFFGTVIIIALFLAVVVIAPSSFELLTQQLKQWITDSFSWFYVLSVAFFLILLIYIACSSIGRIKLGPDHSQPEYNNGSWFAMLFTAGMGIGLMFFGVAEPVMHYVNPPSGDAQTIEAAQQALRVTFFHWGLHAWAIYAVVGLALAYFAYRHNLPLKTRSALYPLIGKKIYGPWGDSIDIFATIGTVFGVATSLGFGVTQINSGLHYLFGVEQSTHIQVLLIIFVSILASLSVFLGLDKGVKRLSELNLVLALILLVFVFIAGPSIYLLQTTIQNTGQYISNLFTMTFNLYAYQPNGWIGGWTILYWAWWISWSPFVGMFIARVSRGRTIREFIVGVLLIPTGFTIIWMGFLGNAALFSIIHEHQNTLIQAVQQDSSVALFEFLGHLPWSGVMNILATVLVVLFFVTSADSGALVTDYLTAKTENSPTWQRLFWTVLMAVLAIILLLVGGLAALQSSIIMSALPFTVVMLFMSWGLIKALHLDVTKMQAIQEARITPRAIHNPRSWQQRLGLIMHYPHSEEEVREYIEKQVDRAFENIKHEFRRRHLEVSITQLEDGMQLRVDHHNEINFIYKVVSRETVPPSFLIGRTEAEDGQYFQAEVFLREGGQNYDVMDWTQEDLIQDIIDQYERHLYFLNIVRS
;
A
#
# COMPACT_ATOMS: atom_id res chain seq x y z
N MET A 1 -15.26 5.17 -45.60
CA MET A 1 -14.47 6.37 -45.24
C MET A 1 -13.17 5.87 -44.62
N PRO A 2 -11.99 6.27 -45.13
CA PRO A 2 -10.73 5.86 -44.51
C PRO A 2 -10.64 6.47 -43.10
N SER A 3 -10.44 5.63 -42.11
CA SER A 3 -10.21 6.04 -40.73
C SER A 3 -8.98 6.96 -40.70
N LYS A 4 -9.17 8.24 -40.33
CA LYS A 4 -8.06 9.13 -40.04
C LYS A 4 -7.14 8.41 -39.03
N GLN A 5 -5.89 8.15 -39.43
CA GLN A 5 -4.90 7.65 -38.48
C GLN A 5 -4.86 8.62 -37.31
N PRO A 6 -4.96 8.14 -36.06
CA PRO A 6 -4.90 9.01 -34.91
C PRO A 6 -3.58 9.79 -34.93
N GLY A 7 -3.66 11.11 -34.75
CA GLY A 7 -2.45 11.96 -34.72
C GLY A 7 -1.46 11.49 -33.66
N TRP A 8 -0.19 11.78 -33.82
CA TRP A 8 0.92 11.37 -32.94
C TRP A 8 0.63 11.55 -31.44
N PHE A 9 -0.15 12.55 -31.05
CA PHE A 9 -0.51 12.87 -29.67
C PHE A 9 -1.94 12.43 -29.28
N ALA A 10 -2.60 11.61 -30.08
CA ALA A 10 -4.01 11.24 -29.82
C ALA A 10 -4.20 10.54 -28.47
N ASN A 11 -3.21 9.74 -28.03
CA ASN A 11 -3.25 9.00 -26.78
C ASN A 11 -2.68 9.76 -25.57
N VAL A 12 -2.07 10.90 -25.76
CA VAL A 12 -1.49 11.73 -24.69
C VAL A 12 -2.60 12.44 -23.92
N ASN A 13 -2.54 12.44 -22.59
CA ASN A 13 -3.26 13.41 -21.78
C ASN A 13 -2.47 14.73 -21.82
N PRO A 14 -2.90 15.75 -22.58
CA PRO A 14 -2.05 16.90 -22.85
C PRO A 14 -1.71 17.69 -21.59
N ASN A 15 -2.64 17.83 -20.63
CA ASN A 15 -2.40 18.57 -19.40
C ASN A 15 -1.31 17.91 -18.54
N VAL A 16 -1.38 16.59 -18.37
CA VAL A 16 -0.42 15.86 -17.55
C VAL A 16 0.92 15.75 -18.26
N PHE A 17 0.93 15.36 -19.52
CA PHE A 17 2.16 15.19 -20.30
C PHE A 17 2.96 16.50 -20.43
N PHE A 18 2.34 17.50 -21.04
CA PHE A 18 3.01 18.79 -21.27
C PHE A 18 3.26 19.54 -19.95
N GLY A 19 2.36 19.43 -18.96
CA GLY A 19 2.57 20.02 -17.64
C GLY A 19 3.82 19.44 -16.97
N THR A 20 3.99 18.14 -16.98
CA THR A 20 5.19 17.47 -16.45
C THR A 20 6.45 17.85 -17.24
N VAL A 21 6.40 17.79 -18.57
CA VAL A 21 7.53 18.12 -19.44
C VAL A 21 7.98 19.57 -19.24
N ILE A 22 7.05 20.52 -19.16
CA ILE A 22 7.36 21.94 -18.95
C ILE A 22 8.04 22.15 -17.60
N ILE A 23 7.52 21.54 -16.53
CA ILE A 23 8.11 21.67 -15.19
C ILE A 23 9.53 21.10 -15.16
N ILE A 24 9.74 19.90 -15.73
CA ILE A 24 11.08 19.29 -15.83
C ILE A 24 12.01 20.13 -16.72
N ALA A 25 11.53 20.63 -17.85
CA ALA A 25 12.32 21.46 -18.74
C ALA A 25 12.75 22.79 -18.09
N LEU A 26 11.84 23.44 -17.36
CA LEU A 26 12.14 24.65 -16.58
C LEU A 26 13.16 24.35 -15.47
N PHE A 27 13.00 23.23 -14.76
CA PHE A 27 13.97 22.78 -13.77
C PHE A 27 15.34 22.57 -14.40
N LEU A 28 15.44 21.83 -15.51
CA LEU A 28 16.69 21.59 -16.21
C LEU A 28 17.30 22.87 -16.77
N ALA A 29 16.48 23.81 -17.24
CA ALA A 29 16.97 25.10 -17.71
C ALA A 29 17.67 25.88 -16.57
N VAL A 30 17.11 25.89 -15.37
CA VAL A 30 17.73 26.50 -14.18
C VAL A 30 19.06 25.82 -13.85
N VAL A 31 19.09 24.48 -13.88
CA VAL A 31 20.29 23.68 -13.61
C VAL A 31 21.44 24.03 -14.59
N VAL A 32 21.12 24.16 -15.88
CA VAL A 32 22.12 24.40 -16.95
C VAL A 32 22.57 25.87 -17.00
N ILE A 33 21.63 26.81 -16.79
CA ILE A 33 21.95 28.26 -16.90
C ILE A 33 22.75 28.75 -15.68
N ALA A 34 22.46 28.22 -14.49
CA ALA A 34 23.06 28.69 -13.24
C ALA A 34 23.51 27.53 -12.34
N PRO A 35 24.47 26.68 -12.77
CA PRO A 35 24.82 25.44 -12.09
C PRO A 35 25.30 25.65 -10.65
N SER A 36 26.17 26.62 -10.38
CA SER A 36 26.67 26.89 -9.03
C SER A 36 25.58 27.43 -8.09
N SER A 37 24.68 28.30 -8.61
CA SER A 37 23.53 28.78 -7.85
C SER A 37 22.51 27.68 -7.58
N PHE A 38 22.33 26.77 -8.53
CA PHE A 38 21.47 25.61 -8.37
C PHE A 38 21.98 24.66 -7.30
N GLU A 39 23.27 24.35 -7.31
CA GLU A 39 23.87 23.47 -6.29
C GLU A 39 23.71 24.04 -4.89
N LEU A 40 24.00 25.34 -4.70
CA LEU A 40 23.82 26.03 -3.42
C LEU A 40 22.34 26.04 -3.00
N LEU A 41 21.44 26.39 -3.91
CA LEU A 41 20.00 26.42 -3.65
C LEU A 41 19.45 25.06 -3.26
N THR A 42 19.83 23.99 -3.96
CA THR A 42 19.37 22.63 -3.68
C THR A 42 19.90 22.10 -2.36
N GLN A 43 21.15 22.43 -1.99
CA GLN A 43 21.71 22.10 -0.68
C GLN A 43 20.96 22.84 0.44
N GLN A 44 20.73 24.14 0.30
CA GLN A 44 19.97 24.93 1.26
C GLN A 44 18.54 24.45 1.39
N LEU A 45 17.88 24.13 0.27
CA LEU A 45 16.50 23.66 0.27
C LEU A 45 16.40 22.25 0.86
N LYS A 46 17.34 21.35 0.55
CA LYS A 46 17.46 20.04 1.19
C LYS A 46 17.61 20.21 2.70
N GLN A 47 18.52 21.07 3.16
CA GLN A 47 18.75 21.31 4.56
C GLN A 47 17.48 21.87 5.24
N TRP A 48 16.83 22.86 4.63
CA TRP A 48 15.58 23.42 5.14
C TRP A 48 14.46 22.37 5.22
N ILE A 49 14.31 21.50 4.20
CA ILE A 49 13.33 20.43 4.23
C ILE A 49 13.66 19.41 5.33
N THR A 50 14.91 19.01 5.46
CA THR A 50 15.29 18.04 6.49
C THR A 50 15.16 18.60 7.90
N ASP A 51 15.48 19.86 8.12
CA ASP A 51 15.36 20.51 9.43
C ASP A 51 13.89 20.80 9.81
N SER A 52 13.08 21.20 8.82
CA SER A 52 11.71 21.66 9.08
C SER A 52 10.65 20.55 8.90
N PHE A 53 10.87 19.54 8.06
CA PHE A 53 9.87 18.54 7.66
C PHE A 53 10.27 17.08 7.93
N SER A 54 11.38 16.81 8.61
CA SER A 54 11.71 15.42 8.98
C SER A 54 10.61 14.76 9.80
N TRP A 55 10.02 15.51 10.75
CA TRP A 55 8.88 15.03 11.53
C TRP A 55 7.67 14.66 10.66
N PHE A 56 7.44 15.42 9.59
CA PHE A 56 6.33 15.18 8.66
C PHE A 56 6.54 13.90 7.87
N TYR A 57 7.74 13.66 7.34
CA TYR A 57 8.09 12.39 6.66
C TYR A 57 7.97 11.20 7.61
N VAL A 58 8.58 11.28 8.78
CA VAL A 58 8.55 10.21 9.78
C VAL A 58 7.13 9.88 10.21
N LEU A 59 6.32 10.90 10.54
CA LEU A 59 4.94 10.71 10.94
C LEU A 59 4.07 10.15 9.81
N SER A 60 4.27 10.61 8.57
CA SER A 60 3.53 10.11 7.41
C SER A 60 3.81 8.64 7.15
N VAL A 61 5.08 8.22 7.19
CA VAL A 61 5.47 6.82 6.96
C VAL A 61 5.01 5.92 8.12
N ALA A 62 5.10 6.41 9.36
CA ALA A 62 4.53 5.73 10.52
C ALA A 62 3.01 5.53 10.35
N PHE A 63 2.30 6.58 9.95
CA PHE A 63 0.86 6.51 9.67
C PHE A 63 0.52 5.47 8.60
N PHE A 64 1.28 5.40 7.49
CA PHE A 64 1.05 4.41 6.43
C PHE A 64 1.18 2.98 6.95
N LEU A 65 2.21 2.69 7.72
CA LEU A 65 2.41 1.35 8.30
C LEU A 65 1.28 0.99 9.29
N ILE A 66 0.95 1.89 10.21
CA ILE A 66 -0.11 1.68 11.21
C ILE A 66 -1.47 1.50 10.53
N LEU A 67 -1.78 2.32 9.52
CA LEU A 67 -3.01 2.22 8.74
C LEU A 67 -3.16 0.84 8.08
N LEU A 68 -2.10 0.35 7.43
CA LEU A 68 -2.13 -0.96 6.78
C LEU A 68 -2.30 -2.10 7.78
N ILE A 69 -1.61 -2.06 8.92
CA ILE A 69 -1.78 -3.04 10.00
C ILE A 69 -3.23 -3.02 10.52
N TYR A 70 -3.78 -1.83 10.77
CA TYR A 70 -5.17 -1.67 11.19
C TYR A 70 -6.15 -2.28 10.17
N ILE A 71 -5.99 -1.98 8.88
CA ILE A 71 -6.85 -2.52 7.82
C ILE A 71 -6.72 -4.05 7.76
N ALA A 72 -5.51 -4.59 7.81
CA ALA A 72 -5.28 -6.04 7.74
C ALA A 72 -5.90 -6.80 8.94
N CYS A 73 -5.86 -6.22 10.14
CA CYS A 73 -6.41 -6.82 11.36
C CYS A 73 -7.92 -6.67 11.49
N SER A 74 -8.52 -5.69 10.80
CA SER A 74 -9.96 -5.39 10.86
C SER A 74 -10.80 -6.24 9.91
N SER A 75 -12.14 -6.08 9.98
CA SER A 75 -13.08 -6.69 9.03
C SER A 75 -12.91 -6.18 7.60
N ILE A 76 -12.37 -4.97 7.43
CA ILE A 76 -12.04 -4.36 6.14
C ILE A 76 -11.10 -5.26 5.31
N GLY A 77 -10.19 -5.95 5.97
CA GLY A 77 -9.26 -6.87 5.32
C GLY A 77 -9.89 -8.02 4.52
N ARG A 78 -11.20 -8.28 4.70
CA ARG A 78 -11.94 -9.31 3.95
C ARG A 78 -12.44 -8.82 2.59
N ILE A 79 -12.47 -7.50 2.37
CA ILE A 79 -12.90 -6.91 1.08
C ILE A 79 -11.95 -7.36 -0.02
N LYS A 80 -12.49 -7.72 -1.19
CA LYS A 80 -11.69 -8.12 -2.36
C LYS A 80 -11.31 -6.91 -3.20
N LEU A 81 -10.12 -6.98 -3.77
CA LEU A 81 -9.64 -6.07 -4.82
C LEU A 81 -10.27 -6.46 -6.15
N GLY A 82 -11.55 -6.16 -6.27
CA GLY A 82 -12.41 -6.51 -7.38
C GLY A 82 -13.84 -6.78 -6.91
N PRO A 83 -14.73 -7.25 -7.81
CA PRO A 83 -16.05 -7.75 -7.46
C PRO A 83 -15.95 -8.90 -6.44
N ASP A 84 -16.99 -9.10 -5.63
CA ASP A 84 -16.96 -10.10 -4.53
C ASP A 84 -16.78 -11.54 -5.02
N HIS A 85 -17.18 -11.85 -6.26
CA HIS A 85 -16.99 -13.15 -6.91
C HIS A 85 -15.61 -13.34 -7.55
N SER A 86 -14.78 -12.29 -7.63
CA SER A 86 -13.48 -12.36 -8.31
C SER A 86 -12.54 -13.35 -7.61
N GLN A 87 -11.70 -14.02 -8.40
CA GLN A 87 -10.64 -14.89 -7.92
C GLN A 87 -9.28 -14.26 -8.25
N PRO A 88 -8.22 -14.56 -7.47
CA PRO A 88 -6.88 -14.10 -7.78
C PRO A 88 -6.45 -14.51 -9.18
N GLU A 89 -5.93 -13.56 -9.97
CA GLU A 89 -5.46 -13.78 -11.33
C GLU A 89 -4.20 -14.68 -11.36
N TYR A 90 -3.36 -14.59 -10.33
CA TYR A 90 -2.13 -15.35 -10.16
C TYR A 90 -2.20 -16.23 -8.92
N ASN A 91 -1.64 -17.45 -8.99
CA ASN A 91 -1.45 -18.29 -7.82
C ASN A 91 -0.45 -17.64 -6.83
N ASN A 92 -0.39 -18.13 -5.59
CA ASN A 92 0.43 -17.53 -4.54
C ASN A 92 1.93 -17.55 -4.90
N GLY A 93 2.45 -18.62 -5.47
CA GLY A 93 3.86 -18.74 -5.82
C GLY A 93 4.28 -17.72 -6.88
N SER A 94 3.51 -17.58 -7.97
CA SER A 94 3.76 -16.60 -9.02
C SER A 94 3.62 -15.18 -8.51
N TRP A 95 2.61 -14.92 -7.67
CA TRP A 95 2.40 -13.61 -7.07
C TRP A 95 3.55 -13.20 -6.15
N PHE A 96 4.03 -14.11 -5.28
CA PHE A 96 5.18 -13.85 -4.42
C PHE A 96 6.45 -13.58 -5.22
N ALA A 97 6.68 -14.32 -6.30
CA ALA A 97 7.81 -14.08 -7.20
C ALA A 97 7.73 -12.69 -7.86
N MET A 98 6.53 -12.25 -8.27
CA MET A 98 6.32 -10.92 -8.83
C MET A 98 6.51 -9.81 -7.79
N LEU A 99 6.02 -9.99 -6.56
CA LEU A 99 6.27 -9.04 -5.46
C LEU A 99 7.76 -8.92 -5.14
N PHE A 100 8.47 -10.05 -5.14
CA PHE A 100 9.91 -10.10 -4.98
C PHE A 100 10.62 -9.29 -6.06
N THR A 101 10.28 -9.53 -7.33
CA THR A 101 10.90 -8.84 -8.47
C THR A 101 10.65 -7.32 -8.41
N ALA A 102 9.49 -6.89 -7.90
CA ALA A 102 9.19 -5.47 -7.71
C ALA A 102 10.10 -4.77 -6.68
N GLY A 103 10.60 -5.53 -5.70
CA GLY A 103 11.50 -5.03 -4.66
C GLY A 103 12.97 -5.07 -5.01
N MET A 104 13.33 -5.81 -6.03
CA MET A 104 14.71 -5.95 -6.46
C MET A 104 15.10 -4.80 -7.39
N GLY A 105 16.13 -4.09 -7.02
CA GLY A 105 16.62 -2.95 -7.79
C GLY A 105 18.07 -2.61 -7.49
N ILE A 106 18.55 -1.57 -8.14
CA ILE A 106 19.91 -1.03 -8.00
C ILE A 106 20.27 -0.74 -6.54
N GLY A 107 19.30 -0.23 -5.75
CA GLY A 107 19.54 0.11 -4.36
C GLY A 107 20.00 -1.07 -3.50
N LEU A 108 19.44 -2.27 -3.67
CA LEU A 108 19.86 -3.46 -2.95
C LEU A 108 21.30 -3.86 -3.27
N MET A 109 21.72 -3.71 -4.53
CA MET A 109 23.10 -3.96 -4.95
C MET A 109 24.05 -2.90 -4.39
N PHE A 110 23.65 -1.63 -4.43
CA PHE A 110 24.47 -0.52 -3.97
C PHE A 110 24.66 -0.54 -2.46
N PHE A 111 23.56 -0.68 -1.70
CA PHE A 111 23.55 -0.51 -0.26
C PHE A 111 23.71 -1.82 0.54
N GLY A 112 23.69 -2.99 -0.11
CA GLY A 112 23.77 -4.28 0.59
C GLY A 112 25.04 -4.45 1.44
N VAL A 113 26.15 -3.87 1.01
CA VAL A 113 27.41 -3.79 1.74
C VAL A 113 27.66 -2.39 2.27
N ALA A 114 27.43 -1.36 1.43
CA ALA A 114 27.79 0.02 1.75
C ALA A 114 27.10 0.53 3.03
N GLU A 115 25.79 0.33 3.15
CA GLU A 115 25.03 0.89 4.26
C GLU A 115 25.40 0.29 5.62
N PRO A 116 25.46 -1.05 5.81
CA PRO A 116 25.94 -1.64 7.05
C PRO A 116 27.35 -1.15 7.45
N VAL A 117 28.27 -1.04 6.50
CA VAL A 117 29.64 -0.57 6.77
C VAL A 117 29.64 0.92 7.14
N MET A 118 28.88 1.76 6.44
CA MET A 118 28.80 3.20 6.76
C MET A 118 28.16 3.45 8.13
N HIS A 119 27.13 2.70 8.51
CA HIS A 119 26.53 2.81 9.84
C HIS A 119 27.42 2.24 10.95
N TYR A 120 28.23 1.25 10.64
CA TYR A 120 29.25 0.76 11.59
C TYR A 120 30.31 1.81 11.89
N VAL A 121 30.73 2.55 10.85
CA VAL A 121 31.75 3.58 10.94
C VAL A 121 31.19 4.91 11.44
N ASN A 122 29.94 5.23 11.10
CA ASN A 122 29.27 6.46 11.51
C ASN A 122 27.83 6.14 11.98
N PRO A 123 27.68 5.55 13.16
CA PRO A 123 26.36 5.18 13.68
C PRO A 123 25.52 6.42 14.01
N PRO A 124 24.19 6.32 13.98
CA PRO A 124 23.30 7.42 14.37
C PRO A 124 23.43 7.81 15.86
N SER A 125 23.89 6.88 16.70
CA SER A 125 24.13 7.12 18.13
C SER A 125 25.15 6.12 18.67
N GLY A 126 25.87 6.51 19.73
CA GLY A 126 26.92 5.69 20.36
C GLY A 126 28.26 5.79 19.66
N ASP A 127 29.20 4.95 20.11
CA ASP A 127 30.58 4.93 19.63
C ASP A 127 30.71 4.11 18.35
N ALA A 128 31.46 4.64 17.38
CA ALA A 128 31.75 3.99 16.11
C ALA A 128 32.63 2.75 16.28
N GLN A 129 32.53 1.81 15.36
CA GLN A 129 33.38 0.62 15.27
C GLN A 129 33.34 -0.29 16.52
N THR A 130 32.22 -0.30 17.23
CA THR A 130 31.92 -1.19 18.34
C THR A 130 31.01 -2.34 17.93
N ILE A 131 30.85 -3.34 18.76
CA ILE A 131 29.88 -4.43 18.56
C ILE A 131 28.44 -3.86 18.55
N GLU A 132 28.15 -2.88 19.41
CA GLU A 132 26.89 -2.16 19.45
C GLU A 132 26.62 -1.43 18.12
N ALA A 133 27.64 -0.77 17.58
CA ALA A 133 27.54 -0.11 16.26
C ALA A 133 27.26 -1.12 15.14
N ALA A 134 27.87 -2.32 15.17
CA ALA A 134 27.61 -3.37 14.19
C ALA A 134 26.14 -3.87 14.25
N GLN A 135 25.63 -4.10 15.45
CA GLN A 135 24.23 -4.49 15.68
C GLN A 135 23.27 -3.38 15.28
N GLN A 136 23.59 -2.13 15.60
CA GLN A 136 22.81 -0.96 15.21
C GLN A 136 22.79 -0.79 13.70
N ALA A 137 23.92 -0.98 13.01
CA ALA A 137 24.05 -0.86 11.58
C ALA A 137 23.06 -1.77 10.84
N LEU A 138 23.00 -3.05 11.17
CA LEU A 138 22.06 -3.98 10.54
C LEU A 138 20.60 -3.68 10.92
N ARG A 139 20.34 -3.32 12.17
CA ARG A 139 19.01 -2.95 12.64
C ARG A 139 18.46 -1.75 11.86
N VAL A 140 19.27 -0.72 11.64
CA VAL A 140 18.91 0.47 10.87
C VAL A 140 18.77 0.16 9.39
N THR A 141 19.64 -0.64 8.82
CA THR A 141 19.52 -1.11 7.44
C THR A 141 18.19 -1.86 7.24
N PHE A 142 17.82 -2.77 8.15
CA PHE A 142 16.52 -3.44 8.08
C PHE A 142 15.34 -2.47 8.23
N PHE A 143 15.48 -1.41 9.01
CA PHE A 143 14.49 -0.35 9.14
C PHE A 143 14.28 0.41 7.82
N HIS A 144 15.33 0.78 7.14
CA HIS A 144 15.26 1.52 5.88
C HIS A 144 14.68 0.68 4.72
N TRP A 145 14.93 -0.63 4.71
CA TRP A 145 14.59 -1.53 3.60
C TRP A 145 13.44 -2.51 3.91
N GLY A 146 12.93 -2.49 5.13
CA GLY A 146 11.91 -3.42 5.60
C GLY A 146 10.49 -2.86 5.53
N LEU A 147 9.73 -3.09 6.61
CA LEU A 147 8.29 -2.83 6.66
C LEU A 147 7.88 -1.42 6.26
N HIS A 148 8.67 -0.40 6.60
CA HIS A 148 8.36 1.00 6.29
C HIS A 148 8.42 1.30 4.79
N ALA A 149 9.46 0.83 4.11
CA ALA A 149 9.59 0.93 2.65
C ALA A 149 8.38 0.29 1.95
N TRP A 150 8.04 -0.93 2.37
CA TRP A 150 6.93 -1.67 1.78
C TRP A 150 5.56 -1.13 2.17
N ALA A 151 5.43 -0.47 3.33
CA ALA A 151 4.19 0.24 3.68
C ALA A 151 3.93 1.44 2.77
N ILE A 152 4.96 2.20 2.39
CA ILE A 152 4.84 3.29 1.41
C ILE A 152 4.30 2.76 0.08
N TYR A 153 4.86 1.67 -0.43
CA TYR A 153 4.40 1.06 -1.69
C TYR A 153 3.01 0.43 -1.57
N ALA A 154 2.74 -0.24 -0.44
CA ALA A 154 1.48 -0.93 -0.22
C ALA A 154 0.30 0.03 -0.13
N VAL A 155 0.44 1.21 0.48
CA VAL A 155 -0.64 2.21 0.54
C VAL A 155 -1.04 2.66 -0.85
N VAL A 156 -0.07 3.00 -1.70
CA VAL A 156 -0.34 3.42 -3.08
C VAL A 156 -0.92 2.26 -3.88
N GLY A 157 -0.30 1.07 -3.81
CA GLY A 157 -0.77 -0.12 -4.51
C GLY A 157 -2.18 -0.53 -4.11
N LEU A 158 -2.50 -0.49 -2.80
CA LEU A 158 -3.83 -0.79 -2.29
C LEU A 158 -4.88 0.20 -2.79
N ALA A 159 -4.58 1.50 -2.72
CA ALA A 159 -5.48 2.53 -3.20
C ALA A 159 -5.75 2.37 -4.71
N LEU A 160 -4.70 2.19 -5.51
CA LEU A 160 -4.83 1.98 -6.96
C LEU A 160 -5.66 0.72 -7.29
N ALA A 161 -5.33 -0.43 -6.66
CA ALA A 161 -6.04 -1.68 -6.90
C ALA A 161 -7.52 -1.60 -6.48
N TYR A 162 -7.79 -1.02 -5.31
CA TYR A 162 -9.13 -0.89 -4.77
C TYR A 162 -10.02 -0.01 -5.68
N PHE A 163 -9.56 1.17 -6.04
CA PHE A 163 -10.35 2.08 -6.89
C PHE A 163 -10.47 1.59 -8.33
N ALA A 164 -9.43 0.98 -8.88
CA ALA A 164 -9.48 0.48 -10.26
C ALA A 164 -10.37 -0.78 -10.39
N TYR A 165 -10.14 -1.78 -9.55
CA TYR A 165 -10.78 -3.09 -9.76
C TYR A 165 -12.13 -3.24 -9.08
N ARG A 166 -12.37 -2.54 -7.95
CA ARG A 166 -13.65 -2.62 -7.26
C ARG A 166 -14.62 -1.52 -7.69
N HIS A 167 -14.11 -0.31 -7.97
CA HIS A 167 -14.92 0.84 -8.35
C HIS A 167 -14.85 1.18 -9.85
N ASN A 168 -14.12 0.39 -10.64
CA ASN A 168 -13.98 0.56 -12.08
C ASN A 168 -13.52 1.98 -12.50
N LEU A 169 -12.63 2.57 -11.69
CA LEU A 169 -11.98 3.84 -12.01
C LEU A 169 -10.65 3.59 -12.74
N PRO A 170 -10.09 4.59 -13.44
CA PRO A 170 -8.78 4.43 -14.08
C PRO A 170 -7.70 4.00 -13.08
N LEU A 171 -6.76 3.14 -13.49
CA LEU A 171 -5.62 2.74 -12.65
C LEU A 171 -4.58 3.88 -12.59
N LYS A 172 -4.98 5.02 -12.03
CA LYS A 172 -4.19 6.26 -11.92
C LYS A 172 -4.27 6.83 -10.52
N THR A 173 -3.25 7.58 -10.13
CA THR A 173 -3.13 8.17 -8.80
C THR A 173 -4.34 9.05 -8.45
N ARG A 174 -4.86 9.81 -9.43
CA ARG A 174 -6.07 10.65 -9.26
C ARG A 174 -7.30 9.89 -8.78
N SER A 175 -7.43 8.62 -9.15
CA SER A 175 -8.61 7.80 -8.81
C SER A 175 -8.78 7.59 -7.31
N ALA A 176 -7.68 7.55 -6.55
CA ALA A 176 -7.70 7.40 -5.10
C ALA A 176 -8.33 8.59 -4.37
N LEU A 177 -8.43 9.76 -5.03
CA LEU A 177 -9.04 10.95 -4.47
C LEU A 177 -10.53 11.09 -4.83
N TYR A 178 -11.10 10.15 -5.60
CA TYR A 178 -12.52 10.21 -5.98
C TYR A 178 -13.48 10.37 -4.79
N PRO A 179 -13.31 9.70 -3.64
CA PRO A 179 -14.19 9.87 -2.47
C PRO A 179 -14.13 11.26 -1.83
N LEU A 180 -13.09 12.05 -2.13
CA LEU A 180 -12.88 13.39 -1.58
C LEU A 180 -13.35 14.50 -2.52
N ILE A 181 -13.06 14.37 -3.81
CA ILE A 181 -13.31 15.42 -4.80
C ILE A 181 -14.27 15.02 -5.94
N GLY A 182 -14.77 13.77 -5.91
CA GLY A 182 -15.76 13.28 -6.88
C GLY A 182 -15.26 13.37 -8.33
N LYS A 183 -16.16 13.77 -9.24
CA LYS A 183 -15.84 13.92 -10.68
C LYS A 183 -14.75 14.94 -11.00
N LYS A 184 -14.31 15.77 -10.03
CA LYS A 184 -13.20 16.72 -10.23
C LYS A 184 -11.85 16.03 -10.47
N ILE A 185 -11.75 14.71 -10.24
CA ILE A 185 -10.57 13.91 -10.65
C ILE A 185 -10.33 13.94 -12.17
N TYR A 186 -11.35 14.22 -12.98
CA TYR A 186 -11.23 14.33 -14.44
C TYR A 186 -10.87 15.75 -14.93
N GLY A 187 -10.64 16.69 -14.00
CA GLY A 187 -10.29 18.06 -14.28
C GLY A 187 -8.87 18.43 -13.77
N PRO A 188 -8.57 19.75 -13.65
CA PRO A 188 -7.25 20.25 -13.29
C PRO A 188 -6.70 19.68 -11.97
N TRP A 189 -7.54 19.40 -10.98
CA TRP A 189 -7.14 18.79 -9.71
C TRP A 189 -6.55 17.38 -9.91
N GLY A 190 -7.23 16.55 -10.70
CA GLY A 190 -6.73 15.23 -11.05
C GLY A 190 -5.44 15.30 -11.89
N ASP A 191 -5.39 16.22 -12.84
CA ASP A 191 -4.20 16.43 -13.67
C ASP A 191 -3.00 16.82 -12.81
N SER A 192 -3.16 17.71 -11.82
CA SER A 192 -2.10 18.09 -10.87
C SER A 192 -1.59 16.91 -10.06
N ILE A 193 -2.49 16.04 -9.59
CA ILE A 193 -2.12 14.84 -8.83
C ILE A 193 -1.27 13.89 -9.66
N ASP A 194 -1.68 13.62 -10.91
CA ASP A 194 -0.91 12.76 -11.81
C ASP A 194 0.41 13.42 -12.25
N ILE A 195 0.48 14.76 -12.34
CA ILE A 195 1.74 15.49 -12.58
C ILE A 195 2.72 15.27 -11.41
N PHE A 196 2.27 15.43 -10.15
CA PHE A 196 3.14 15.19 -8.99
C PHE A 196 3.62 13.73 -8.93
N ALA A 197 2.75 12.76 -9.19
CA ALA A 197 3.11 11.35 -9.27
C ALA A 197 4.14 11.08 -10.38
N THR A 198 3.96 11.71 -11.53
CA THR A 198 4.86 11.57 -12.69
C THR A 198 6.23 12.18 -12.40
N ILE A 199 6.27 13.41 -11.83
CA ILE A 199 7.51 14.08 -11.43
C ILE A 199 8.25 13.22 -10.40
N GLY A 200 7.57 12.77 -9.33
CA GLY A 200 8.17 11.88 -8.34
C GLY A 200 8.79 10.65 -8.97
N THR A 201 8.06 9.95 -9.85
CA THR A 201 8.56 8.78 -10.57
C THR A 201 9.80 9.09 -11.42
N VAL A 202 9.79 10.19 -12.18
CA VAL A 202 10.92 10.58 -13.05
C VAL A 202 12.17 10.88 -12.23
N PHE A 203 12.07 11.67 -11.13
CA PHE A 203 13.20 11.95 -10.24
C PHE A 203 13.66 10.70 -9.48
N GLY A 204 12.72 9.85 -9.05
CA GLY A 204 13.02 8.58 -8.38
C GLY A 204 13.84 7.64 -9.26
N VAL A 205 13.41 7.44 -10.50
CA VAL A 205 14.14 6.61 -11.47
C VAL A 205 15.47 7.24 -11.83
N ALA A 206 15.53 8.55 -12.12
CA ALA A 206 16.78 9.24 -12.44
C ALA A 206 17.83 9.12 -11.31
N THR A 207 17.41 9.20 -10.04
CA THR A 207 18.29 8.99 -8.89
C THR A 207 18.83 7.56 -8.85
N SER A 208 17.98 6.57 -9.11
CA SER A 208 18.41 5.16 -9.18
C SER A 208 19.37 4.92 -10.34
N LEU A 209 19.15 5.58 -11.49
CA LEU A 209 20.10 5.52 -12.62
C LEU A 209 21.46 6.10 -12.22
N GLY A 210 21.49 7.19 -11.43
CA GLY A 210 22.72 7.77 -10.89
C GLY A 210 23.47 6.78 -9.98
N PHE A 211 22.82 6.16 -9.01
CA PHE A 211 23.42 5.12 -8.17
C PHE A 211 23.92 3.93 -9.01
N GLY A 212 23.11 3.46 -9.96
CA GLY A 212 23.46 2.34 -10.81
C GLY A 212 24.70 2.61 -11.67
N VAL A 213 24.78 3.79 -12.27
CA VAL A 213 25.90 4.11 -13.15
C VAL A 213 27.21 4.32 -12.38
N THR A 214 27.17 4.93 -11.20
CA THR A 214 28.37 5.03 -10.35
C THR A 214 28.86 3.66 -9.95
N GLN A 215 27.96 2.74 -9.58
CA GLN A 215 28.30 1.37 -9.25
C GLN A 215 28.83 0.57 -10.46
N ILE A 216 28.24 0.72 -11.67
CA ILE A 216 28.76 0.10 -12.89
C ILE A 216 30.18 0.61 -13.18
N ASN A 217 30.41 1.92 -13.07
CA ASN A 217 31.73 2.50 -13.27
C ASN A 217 32.78 1.95 -12.29
N SER A 218 32.39 1.79 -11.01
CA SER A 218 33.21 1.17 -9.97
C SER A 218 33.54 -0.28 -10.29
N GLY A 219 32.58 -1.06 -10.78
CA GLY A 219 32.78 -2.43 -11.21
C GLY A 219 33.76 -2.54 -12.41
N LEU A 220 33.62 -1.65 -13.40
CA LEU A 220 34.54 -1.57 -14.55
C LEU A 220 35.93 -1.10 -14.13
N HIS A 221 36.02 -0.21 -13.16
CA HIS A 221 37.30 0.20 -12.57
C HIS A 221 37.98 -1.00 -11.91
N TYR A 222 37.29 -1.73 -11.09
CA TYR A 222 37.81 -2.90 -10.37
C TYR A 222 38.28 -4.01 -11.33
N LEU A 223 37.49 -4.26 -12.40
CA LEU A 223 37.76 -5.36 -13.34
C LEU A 223 38.80 -5.01 -14.41
N PHE A 224 38.76 -3.80 -14.92
CA PHE A 224 39.50 -3.41 -16.14
C PHE A 224 40.34 -2.13 -16.00
N GLY A 225 40.36 -1.51 -14.81
CA GLY A 225 41.08 -0.26 -14.57
C GLY A 225 40.49 0.95 -15.27
N VAL A 226 39.19 0.91 -15.64
CA VAL A 226 38.48 2.04 -16.24
C VAL A 226 38.44 3.20 -15.25
N GLU A 227 38.73 4.41 -15.68
CA GLU A 227 38.71 5.60 -14.81
C GLU A 227 37.34 5.84 -14.20
N GLN A 228 37.30 6.13 -12.89
CA GLN A 228 36.06 6.55 -12.20
C GLN A 228 35.89 8.05 -12.41
N SER A 229 35.15 8.42 -13.43
CA SER A 229 34.91 9.82 -13.76
C SER A 229 33.49 10.07 -14.24
N THR A 230 33.00 11.31 -14.02
CA THR A 230 31.66 11.71 -14.48
C THR A 230 31.49 11.55 -15.99
N HIS A 231 32.57 11.72 -16.79
CA HIS A 231 32.49 11.51 -18.23
C HIS A 231 32.19 10.04 -18.59
N ILE A 232 32.86 9.09 -17.94
CA ILE A 232 32.56 7.66 -18.11
C ILE A 232 31.15 7.34 -17.66
N GLN A 233 30.72 7.89 -16.53
CA GLN A 233 29.34 7.69 -16.01
C GLN A 233 28.31 8.20 -17.03
N VAL A 234 28.52 9.34 -17.66
CA VAL A 234 27.61 9.85 -18.71
C VAL A 234 27.59 8.90 -19.92
N LEU A 235 28.72 8.41 -20.38
CA LEU A 235 28.75 7.42 -21.46
C LEU A 235 28.03 6.13 -21.10
N LEU A 236 28.17 5.68 -19.87
CA LEU A 236 27.45 4.50 -19.33
C LEU A 236 25.93 4.74 -19.24
N ILE A 237 25.48 5.91 -18.83
CA ILE A 237 24.02 6.24 -18.85
C ILE A 237 23.49 6.16 -20.28
N ILE A 238 24.22 6.77 -21.25
CA ILE A 238 23.81 6.73 -22.65
C ILE A 238 23.74 5.28 -23.15
N PHE A 239 24.79 4.51 -22.90
CA PHE A 239 24.85 3.10 -23.33
C PHE A 239 23.73 2.25 -22.74
N VAL A 240 23.51 2.32 -21.42
CA VAL A 240 22.48 1.52 -20.75
C VAL A 240 21.08 2.01 -21.13
N SER A 241 20.89 3.32 -21.37
CA SER A 241 19.62 3.86 -21.85
C SER A 241 19.30 3.42 -23.28
N ILE A 242 20.30 3.20 -24.12
CA ILE A 242 20.11 2.55 -25.44
C ILE A 242 19.64 1.11 -25.26
N LEU A 243 20.23 0.34 -24.34
CA LEU A 243 19.78 -1.02 -24.03
C LEU A 243 18.35 -1.04 -23.49
N ALA A 244 18.00 -0.11 -22.59
CA ALA A 244 16.63 0.04 -22.08
C ALA A 244 15.66 0.41 -23.22
N SER A 245 16.05 1.29 -24.13
CA SER A 245 15.25 1.66 -25.31
C SER A 245 15.02 0.48 -26.25
N LEU A 246 16.02 -0.38 -26.44
CA LEU A 246 15.87 -1.63 -27.19
C LEU A 246 14.90 -2.60 -26.49
N SER A 247 14.96 -2.71 -25.16
CA SER A 247 14.01 -3.50 -24.38
C SER A 247 12.59 -3.01 -24.57
N VAL A 248 12.37 -1.69 -24.51
CA VAL A 248 11.07 -1.06 -24.79
C VAL A 248 10.55 -1.41 -26.19
N PHE A 249 11.44 -1.42 -27.17
CA PHE A 249 11.10 -1.71 -28.56
C PHE A 249 10.72 -3.19 -28.78
N LEU A 250 11.37 -4.12 -28.06
CA LEU A 250 11.10 -5.56 -28.11
C LEU A 250 9.78 -5.94 -27.42
N GLY A 251 9.24 -5.06 -26.57
CA GLY A 251 7.98 -5.23 -25.87
C GLY A 251 8.07 -5.99 -24.53
N LEU A 252 7.02 -5.83 -23.71
CA LEU A 252 6.96 -6.31 -22.33
C LEU A 252 7.20 -7.81 -22.17
N ASP A 253 6.60 -8.64 -23.04
CA ASP A 253 6.64 -10.11 -22.88
C ASP A 253 8.00 -10.71 -23.20
N LYS A 254 8.76 -10.11 -24.10
CA LYS A 254 10.04 -10.66 -24.56
C LYS A 254 11.25 -9.94 -23.95
N GLY A 255 11.16 -8.64 -23.68
CA GLY A 255 12.23 -7.82 -23.11
C GLY A 255 12.25 -7.90 -21.59
N VAL A 256 11.34 -7.17 -20.94
CA VAL A 256 11.33 -6.95 -19.48
C VAL A 256 11.23 -8.24 -18.70
N LYS A 257 10.31 -9.15 -19.08
CA LYS A 257 10.08 -10.39 -18.34
C LYS A 257 11.32 -11.28 -18.28
N ARG A 258 11.97 -11.52 -19.44
CA ARG A 258 13.17 -12.38 -19.47
C ARG A 258 14.35 -11.77 -18.74
N LEU A 259 14.53 -10.44 -18.85
CA LEU A 259 15.58 -9.74 -18.11
C LEU A 259 15.34 -9.78 -16.61
N SER A 260 14.09 -9.64 -16.16
CA SER A 260 13.73 -9.74 -14.74
C SER A 260 13.93 -11.17 -14.19
N GLU A 261 13.58 -12.20 -14.94
CA GLU A 261 13.84 -13.59 -14.58
C GLU A 261 15.36 -13.87 -14.48
N LEU A 262 16.15 -13.34 -15.41
CA LEU A 262 17.61 -13.44 -15.36
C LEU A 262 18.19 -12.71 -14.15
N ASN A 263 17.71 -11.48 -13.85
CA ASN A 263 18.12 -10.73 -12.68
C ASN A 263 17.89 -11.52 -11.38
N LEU A 264 16.72 -12.14 -11.26
CA LEU A 264 16.41 -12.97 -10.10
C LEU A 264 17.39 -14.13 -9.93
N VAL A 265 17.65 -14.86 -11.01
CA VAL A 265 18.58 -16.01 -10.99
C VAL A 265 19.99 -15.56 -10.61
N LEU A 266 20.51 -14.50 -11.24
CA LEU A 266 21.86 -13.98 -10.94
C LEU A 266 21.96 -13.44 -9.52
N ALA A 267 20.93 -12.75 -9.01
CA ALA A 267 20.89 -12.27 -7.64
C ALA A 267 20.90 -13.44 -6.63
N LEU A 268 20.14 -14.50 -6.89
CA LEU A 268 20.16 -15.69 -6.05
C LEU A 268 21.52 -16.41 -6.10
N ILE A 269 22.16 -16.47 -7.25
CA ILE A 269 23.52 -17.04 -7.38
C ILE A 269 24.50 -16.24 -6.52
N LEU A 270 24.49 -14.90 -6.59
CA LEU A 270 25.34 -14.04 -5.78
C LEU A 270 25.07 -14.25 -4.27
N LEU A 271 23.81 -14.27 -3.85
CA LEU A 271 23.42 -14.46 -2.46
C LEU A 271 23.87 -15.82 -1.90
N VAL A 272 23.63 -16.89 -2.65
CA VAL A 272 24.05 -18.26 -2.29
C VAL A 272 25.56 -18.36 -2.27
N PHE A 273 26.25 -17.73 -3.21
CA PHE A 273 27.71 -17.68 -3.20
C PHE A 273 28.25 -17.01 -1.93
N VAL A 274 27.75 -15.81 -1.57
CA VAL A 274 28.18 -15.10 -0.37
C VAL A 274 27.89 -15.93 0.90
N PHE A 275 26.75 -16.64 0.93
CA PHE A 275 26.41 -17.53 2.04
C PHE A 275 27.39 -18.71 2.17
N ILE A 276 27.77 -19.35 1.05
CA ILE A 276 28.65 -20.54 1.07
C ILE A 276 30.13 -20.15 1.25
N ALA A 277 30.57 -19.08 0.59
CA ALA A 277 31.96 -18.60 0.64
C ALA A 277 32.29 -17.82 1.92
N GLY A 278 31.28 -17.23 2.55
CA GLY A 278 31.40 -16.51 3.81
C GLY A 278 31.18 -17.42 5.03
N PRO A 279 31.14 -16.82 6.25
CA PRO A 279 30.95 -17.54 7.49
C PRO A 279 29.47 -17.96 7.70
N SER A 280 28.98 -18.96 6.98
CA SER A 280 27.57 -19.35 6.84
C SER A 280 26.81 -19.41 8.17
N ILE A 281 27.39 -20.06 9.21
CA ILE A 281 26.74 -20.20 10.53
C ILE A 281 26.61 -18.83 11.20
N TYR A 282 27.65 -18.00 11.14
CA TYR A 282 27.61 -16.64 11.68
C TYR A 282 26.54 -15.80 10.97
N LEU A 283 26.43 -15.91 9.64
CA LEU A 283 25.42 -15.20 8.86
C LEU A 283 23.99 -15.58 9.28
N LEU A 284 23.72 -16.86 9.51
CA LEU A 284 22.43 -17.31 10.01
C LEU A 284 22.14 -16.77 11.42
N GLN A 285 23.10 -16.93 12.34
CA GLN A 285 22.94 -16.49 13.74
C GLN A 285 22.72 -14.98 13.83
N THR A 286 23.57 -14.19 13.16
CA THR A 286 23.48 -12.72 13.18
C THR A 286 22.24 -12.19 12.48
N THR A 287 21.82 -12.79 11.35
CA THR A 287 20.59 -12.37 10.66
C THR A 287 19.36 -12.63 11.52
N ILE A 288 19.27 -13.78 12.20
CA ILE A 288 18.17 -14.07 13.15
C ILE A 288 18.20 -13.07 14.31
N GLN A 289 19.36 -12.84 14.93
CA GLN A 289 19.51 -11.89 16.02
C GLN A 289 19.13 -10.47 15.62
N ASN A 290 19.62 -9.99 14.47
CA ASN A 290 19.33 -8.64 13.95
C ASN A 290 17.85 -8.50 13.58
N THR A 291 17.19 -9.56 13.08
CA THR A 291 15.75 -9.56 12.83
C THR A 291 14.97 -9.39 14.14
N GLY A 292 15.36 -10.12 15.20
CA GLY A 292 14.77 -9.96 16.53
C GLY A 292 14.94 -8.54 17.07
N GLN A 293 16.12 -7.97 16.92
CA GLN A 293 16.41 -6.59 17.33
C GLN A 293 15.63 -5.55 16.49
N TYR A 294 15.47 -5.77 15.18
CA TYR A 294 14.66 -4.92 14.33
C TYR A 294 13.20 -4.91 14.78
N ILE A 295 12.61 -6.09 15.00
CA ILE A 295 11.21 -6.22 15.42
C ILE A 295 10.98 -5.62 16.81
N SER A 296 11.85 -5.91 17.77
CA SER A 296 11.71 -5.41 19.15
C SER A 296 11.87 -3.89 19.26
N ASN A 297 12.66 -3.27 18.39
CA ASN A 297 12.88 -1.83 18.36
C ASN A 297 12.01 -1.07 17.34
N LEU A 298 11.09 -1.77 16.66
CA LEU A 298 10.33 -1.21 15.54
C LEU A 298 9.63 0.11 15.90
N PHE A 299 8.91 0.15 17.03
CA PHE A 299 8.20 1.36 17.46
C PHE A 299 9.14 2.50 17.80
N THR A 300 10.21 2.23 18.51
CA THR A 300 11.20 3.25 18.87
C THR A 300 11.83 3.86 17.64
N MET A 301 12.21 3.04 16.66
CA MET A 301 12.84 3.49 15.42
C MET A 301 11.85 4.26 14.53
N THR A 302 10.58 3.84 14.50
CA THR A 302 9.51 4.45 13.69
C THR A 302 9.33 5.93 14.03
N PHE A 303 9.46 6.33 15.30
CA PHE A 303 9.22 7.70 15.75
C PHE A 303 10.48 8.45 16.16
N ASN A 304 11.67 7.86 15.97
CA ASN A 304 12.92 8.51 16.39
C ASN A 304 13.33 9.61 15.40
N LEU A 305 13.45 10.81 15.90
CA LEU A 305 13.90 12.02 15.19
C LEU A 305 15.25 12.53 15.68
N TYR A 306 15.88 11.85 16.65
CA TYR A 306 17.09 12.32 17.32
C TYR A 306 16.97 13.76 17.85
N ALA A 307 15.74 14.17 18.27
CA ALA A 307 15.41 15.57 18.59
C ALA A 307 16.17 16.10 19.83
N TYR A 308 16.55 15.23 20.75
CA TYR A 308 17.32 15.62 21.94
C TYR A 308 18.84 15.75 21.68
N GLN A 309 19.32 15.08 20.64
CA GLN A 309 20.70 15.14 20.17
C GLN A 309 20.70 15.24 18.65
N PRO A 310 20.36 16.41 18.10
CA PRO A 310 20.27 16.60 16.65
C PRO A 310 21.60 16.30 15.98
N ASN A 311 21.54 15.45 14.97
CA ASN A 311 22.68 15.15 14.12
C ASN A 311 22.19 15.16 12.65
N GLY A 312 23.08 15.45 11.72
CA GLY A 312 22.76 15.47 10.29
C GLY A 312 22.47 14.09 9.68
N TRP A 313 22.63 13.03 10.48
CA TRP A 313 22.50 11.64 10.01
C TRP A 313 21.10 11.34 9.48
N ILE A 314 20.04 11.75 10.19
CA ILE A 314 18.65 11.48 9.80
C ILE A 314 18.31 12.05 8.41
N GLY A 315 18.79 13.26 8.10
CA GLY A 315 18.57 13.92 6.80
C GLY A 315 19.31 13.23 5.65
N GLY A 316 20.52 12.70 5.94
CA GLY A 316 21.34 11.97 4.97
C GLY A 316 20.90 10.54 4.71
N TRP A 317 20.13 9.92 5.63
CA TRP A 317 19.74 8.51 5.59
C TRP A 317 18.23 8.30 5.60
N THR A 318 17.60 8.35 6.76
CA THR A 318 16.18 8.00 6.89
C THR A 318 15.27 8.86 5.99
N ILE A 319 15.48 10.20 5.96
CA ILE A 319 14.67 11.09 5.14
C ILE A 319 14.95 10.89 3.65
N LEU A 320 16.20 10.65 3.28
CA LEU A 320 16.57 10.29 1.91
C LEU A 320 15.84 9.01 1.46
N TYR A 321 15.84 7.96 2.29
CA TYR A 321 15.16 6.72 1.97
C TYR A 321 13.64 6.90 1.88
N TRP A 322 13.02 7.59 2.83
CA TRP A 322 11.59 7.86 2.76
C TRP A 322 11.22 8.64 1.52
N ALA A 323 11.98 9.66 1.17
CA ALA A 323 11.79 10.43 -0.06
C ALA A 323 11.95 9.55 -1.31
N TRP A 324 12.95 8.68 -1.32
CA TRP A 324 13.20 7.76 -2.43
C TRP A 324 12.04 6.78 -2.61
N TRP A 325 11.60 6.13 -1.54
CA TRP A 325 10.47 5.19 -1.60
C TRP A 325 9.15 5.88 -1.96
N ILE A 326 8.89 7.07 -1.44
CA ILE A 326 7.72 7.88 -1.78
C ILE A 326 7.74 8.23 -3.28
N SER A 327 8.87 8.66 -3.81
CA SER A 327 9.01 8.99 -5.25
C SER A 327 8.85 7.76 -6.15
N TRP A 328 9.26 6.59 -5.69
CA TRP A 328 9.08 5.31 -6.41
C TRP A 328 7.68 4.72 -6.24
N SER A 329 6.93 5.16 -5.26
CA SER A 329 5.66 4.51 -4.90
C SER A 329 4.59 4.54 -5.99
N PRO A 330 4.44 5.54 -6.88
CA PRO A 330 3.50 5.46 -8.00
C PRO A 330 3.85 4.32 -8.95
N PHE A 331 5.15 4.11 -9.20
CA PHE A 331 5.66 3.04 -10.06
C PHE A 331 5.45 1.66 -9.43
N VAL A 332 6.04 1.43 -8.26
CA VAL A 332 5.98 0.14 -7.57
C VAL A 332 4.54 -0.19 -7.16
N GLY A 333 3.80 0.80 -6.66
CA GLY A 333 2.39 0.64 -6.28
C GLY A 333 1.50 0.23 -7.45
N MET A 334 1.69 0.81 -8.63
CA MET A 334 0.94 0.41 -9.83
C MET A 334 1.26 -1.04 -10.24
N PHE A 335 2.53 -1.44 -10.18
CA PHE A 335 2.92 -2.81 -10.48
C PHE A 335 2.28 -3.80 -9.50
N ILE A 336 2.39 -3.53 -8.20
CA ILE A 336 1.80 -4.36 -7.14
C ILE A 336 0.27 -4.45 -7.31
N ALA A 337 -0.39 -3.32 -7.63
CA ALA A 337 -1.82 -3.28 -7.89
C ALA A 337 -2.21 -4.23 -9.03
N ARG A 338 -1.49 -4.19 -10.15
CA ARG A 338 -1.78 -5.04 -11.33
C ARG A 338 -1.72 -6.52 -11.05
N VAL A 339 -0.72 -6.96 -10.29
CA VAL A 339 -0.54 -8.39 -10.01
C VAL A 339 -1.44 -8.90 -8.87
N SER A 340 -2.20 -8.02 -8.22
CA SER A 340 -2.97 -8.34 -7.00
C SER A 340 -4.48 -8.38 -7.21
N ARG A 341 -4.97 -8.29 -8.44
CA ARG A 341 -6.40 -8.34 -8.76
C ARG A 341 -7.06 -9.61 -8.19
N GLY A 342 -8.23 -9.45 -7.59
CA GLY A 342 -9.05 -10.55 -7.05
C GLY A 342 -8.63 -11.06 -5.66
N ARG A 343 -7.52 -10.58 -5.09
CA ARG A 343 -7.11 -10.90 -3.72
C ARG A 343 -7.92 -10.12 -2.70
N THR A 344 -7.96 -10.63 -1.47
CA THR A 344 -8.47 -9.84 -0.35
C THR A 344 -7.46 -8.76 0.04
N ILE A 345 -7.94 -7.66 0.62
CA ILE A 345 -7.08 -6.58 1.13
C ILE A 345 -6.08 -7.12 2.17
N ARG A 346 -6.51 -8.07 3.01
CA ARG A 346 -5.61 -8.71 3.99
C ARG A 346 -4.49 -9.48 3.33
N GLU A 347 -4.80 -10.36 2.36
CA GLU A 347 -3.78 -11.09 1.60
C GLU A 347 -2.80 -10.12 0.92
N PHE A 348 -3.33 -9.05 0.31
CA PHE A 348 -2.53 -8.01 -0.30
C PHE A 348 -1.56 -7.38 0.70
N ILE A 349 -2.05 -6.87 1.83
CA ILE A 349 -1.21 -6.19 2.82
C ILE A 349 -0.16 -7.13 3.40
N VAL A 350 -0.57 -8.32 3.83
CA VAL A 350 0.34 -9.31 4.43
C VAL A 350 1.42 -9.74 3.42
N GLY A 351 1.02 -10.03 2.17
CA GLY A 351 1.95 -10.42 1.12
C GLY A 351 2.94 -9.32 0.78
N VAL A 352 2.46 -8.09 0.57
CA VAL A 352 3.32 -6.95 0.18
C VAL A 352 4.25 -6.50 1.32
N LEU A 353 3.79 -6.55 2.57
CA LEU A 353 4.63 -6.18 3.70
C LEU A 353 5.65 -7.26 4.05
N LEU A 354 5.27 -8.54 4.08
CA LEU A 354 6.13 -9.57 4.66
C LEU A 354 7.04 -10.26 3.66
N ILE A 355 6.58 -10.56 2.44
CA ILE A 355 7.37 -11.34 1.48
C ILE A 355 8.62 -10.57 1.03
N PRO A 356 8.52 -9.33 0.53
CA PRO A 356 9.71 -8.59 0.15
C PRO A 356 10.58 -8.18 1.34
N THR A 357 9.98 -7.84 2.49
CA THR A 357 10.74 -7.54 3.71
C THR A 357 11.58 -8.75 4.14
N GLY A 358 11.00 -9.95 4.13
CA GLY A 358 11.73 -11.18 4.47
C GLY A 358 12.93 -11.41 3.56
N PHE A 359 12.74 -11.20 2.26
CA PHE A 359 13.85 -11.28 1.32
C PHE A 359 14.92 -10.20 1.58
N THR A 360 14.51 -8.95 1.79
CA THR A 360 15.44 -7.84 2.06
C THR A 360 16.27 -8.11 3.33
N ILE A 361 15.65 -8.67 4.38
CA ILE A 361 16.35 -9.07 5.60
C ILE A 361 17.43 -10.12 5.29
N ILE A 362 17.13 -11.11 4.46
CA ILE A 362 18.11 -12.13 4.06
C ILE A 362 19.22 -11.50 3.22
N TRP A 363 18.88 -10.68 2.24
CA TRP A 363 19.83 -10.01 1.36
C TRP A 363 20.79 -9.10 2.12
N MET A 364 20.25 -8.13 2.85
CA MET A 364 21.03 -7.17 3.63
C MET A 364 21.74 -7.85 4.81
N GLY A 365 21.10 -8.86 5.42
CA GLY A 365 21.67 -9.64 6.51
C GLY A 365 22.87 -10.43 6.07
N PHE A 366 22.83 -11.12 4.93
CA PHE A 366 23.98 -11.92 4.48
C PHE A 366 25.11 -11.05 3.98
N LEU A 367 24.83 -10.10 3.07
CA LEU A 367 25.86 -9.21 2.53
C LEU A 367 26.47 -8.32 3.62
N GLY A 368 25.63 -7.67 4.43
CA GLY A 368 26.07 -6.74 5.47
C GLY A 368 26.83 -7.43 6.59
N ASN A 369 26.31 -8.57 7.12
CA ASN A 369 27.03 -9.30 8.18
C ASN A 369 28.31 -9.95 7.65
N ALA A 370 28.38 -10.41 6.39
CA ALA A 370 29.61 -10.93 5.83
C ALA A 370 30.68 -9.83 5.71
N ALA A 371 30.31 -8.63 5.26
CA ALA A 371 31.20 -7.49 5.21
C ALA A 371 31.67 -7.05 6.62
N LEU A 372 30.76 -6.97 7.58
CA LEU A 372 31.12 -6.66 8.98
C LEU A 372 31.99 -7.75 9.60
N PHE A 373 31.77 -9.03 9.28
CA PHE A 373 32.60 -10.14 9.72
C PHE A 373 34.04 -9.97 9.22
N SER A 374 34.24 -9.67 7.93
CA SER A 374 35.56 -9.47 7.37
C SER A 374 36.28 -8.27 8.00
N ILE A 375 35.57 -7.21 8.37
CA ILE A 375 36.14 -6.06 9.09
C ILE A 375 36.51 -6.44 10.54
N ILE A 376 35.59 -7.04 11.29
CA ILE A 376 35.71 -7.24 12.77
C ILE A 376 36.63 -8.40 13.06
N HIS A 377 36.50 -9.52 12.35
CA HIS A 377 37.22 -10.78 12.67
C HIS A 377 38.44 -11.03 11.79
N GLU A 378 38.41 -10.54 10.53
CA GLU A 378 39.50 -10.71 9.57
C GLU A 378 40.38 -9.45 9.42
N HIS A 379 40.00 -8.37 10.13
CA HIS A 379 40.72 -7.09 10.17
C HIS A 379 40.89 -6.41 8.79
N GLN A 380 39.90 -6.56 7.89
CA GLN A 380 39.92 -6.00 6.55
C GLN A 380 39.56 -4.49 6.57
N ASN A 381 40.45 -3.66 7.13
CA ASN A 381 40.25 -2.22 7.28
C ASN A 381 40.26 -1.47 5.91
N THR A 382 40.76 -2.09 4.84
CA THR A 382 40.73 -1.54 3.48
C THR A 382 39.28 -1.30 3.02
N LEU A 383 38.36 -2.19 3.38
CA LEU A 383 36.93 -2.05 3.07
C LEU A 383 36.33 -0.78 3.70
N ILE A 384 36.69 -0.46 4.95
CA ILE A 384 36.26 0.78 5.61
C ILE A 384 36.76 1.99 4.83
N GLN A 385 38.06 2.04 4.50
CA GLN A 385 38.67 3.17 3.80
C GLN A 385 38.06 3.37 2.42
N ALA A 386 37.87 2.28 1.67
CA ALA A 386 37.27 2.32 0.35
C ALA A 386 35.82 2.86 0.40
N VAL A 387 35.00 2.37 1.32
CA VAL A 387 33.60 2.78 1.46
C VAL A 387 33.45 4.23 1.94
N GLN A 388 34.37 4.71 2.79
CA GLN A 388 34.40 6.12 3.22
C GLN A 388 34.78 7.09 2.08
N GLN A 389 35.63 6.65 1.16
CA GLN A 389 36.02 7.45 0.00
C GLN A 389 34.93 7.44 -1.08
N ASP A 390 34.43 6.27 -1.40
CA ASP A 390 33.37 6.09 -2.39
C ASP A 390 32.51 4.85 -2.06
N SER A 391 31.29 5.08 -1.62
CA SER A 391 30.36 4.00 -1.27
C SER A 391 29.99 3.08 -2.47
N SER A 392 30.21 3.51 -3.70
CA SER A 392 29.88 2.72 -4.90
C SER A 392 30.83 1.52 -5.11
N VAL A 393 32.01 1.54 -4.51
CA VAL A 393 32.98 0.43 -4.59
C VAL A 393 32.73 -0.68 -3.57
N ALA A 394 31.87 -0.43 -2.57
CA ALA A 394 31.71 -1.30 -1.41
C ALA A 394 31.49 -2.78 -1.73
N LEU A 395 30.59 -3.06 -2.68
CA LEU A 395 30.27 -4.44 -3.08
C LEU A 395 31.48 -5.13 -3.75
N PHE A 396 32.18 -4.41 -4.64
CA PHE A 396 33.30 -4.96 -5.39
C PHE A 396 34.53 -5.20 -4.51
N GLU A 397 34.81 -4.26 -3.61
CA GLU A 397 35.89 -4.40 -2.61
C GLU A 397 35.61 -5.60 -1.68
N PHE A 398 34.37 -5.71 -1.16
CA PHE A 398 33.97 -6.85 -0.33
C PHE A 398 34.12 -8.18 -1.10
N LEU A 399 33.60 -8.28 -2.34
CA LEU A 399 33.73 -9.48 -3.15
C LEU A 399 35.20 -9.80 -3.50
N GLY A 400 36.06 -8.76 -3.53
CA GLY A 400 37.51 -8.88 -3.74
C GLY A 400 38.21 -9.72 -2.67
N HIS A 401 37.68 -9.75 -1.44
CA HIS A 401 38.18 -10.56 -0.33
C HIS A 401 37.68 -12.01 -0.34
N LEU A 402 36.70 -12.35 -1.17
CA LEU A 402 36.14 -13.69 -1.28
C LEU A 402 36.82 -14.52 -2.39
N PRO A 403 36.77 -15.87 -2.30
CA PRO A 403 37.27 -16.71 -3.41
C PRO A 403 36.50 -16.41 -4.70
N TRP A 404 37.15 -16.64 -5.84
CA TRP A 404 36.59 -16.38 -7.19
C TRP A 404 36.13 -14.92 -7.41
N SER A 405 36.83 -13.97 -6.78
CA SER A 405 36.49 -12.53 -6.80
C SER A 405 36.26 -11.99 -8.21
N GLY A 406 37.11 -12.34 -9.16
CA GLY A 406 36.96 -11.87 -10.57
C GLY A 406 35.65 -12.28 -11.20
N VAL A 407 35.23 -13.56 -11.01
CA VAL A 407 33.96 -14.07 -11.55
C VAL A 407 32.77 -13.40 -10.87
N MET A 408 32.82 -13.23 -9.55
CA MET A 408 31.74 -12.63 -8.78
C MET A 408 31.61 -11.12 -9.07
N ASN A 409 32.70 -10.43 -9.27
CA ASN A 409 32.68 -9.01 -9.66
C ASN A 409 32.15 -8.80 -11.08
N ILE A 410 32.42 -9.71 -12.01
CA ILE A 410 31.79 -9.71 -13.34
C ILE A 410 30.27 -9.92 -13.18
N LEU A 411 29.84 -10.94 -12.41
CA LEU A 411 28.45 -11.25 -12.17
C LEU A 411 27.73 -10.05 -11.53
N ALA A 412 28.32 -9.43 -10.51
CA ALA A 412 27.77 -8.25 -9.84
C ALA A 412 27.64 -7.06 -10.80
N THR A 413 28.65 -6.80 -11.63
CA THR A 413 28.61 -5.72 -12.64
C THR A 413 27.48 -5.96 -13.65
N VAL A 414 27.38 -7.17 -14.19
CA VAL A 414 26.32 -7.55 -15.13
C VAL A 414 24.95 -7.39 -14.46
N LEU A 415 24.81 -7.83 -13.22
CA LEU A 415 23.56 -7.73 -12.47
C LEU A 415 23.12 -6.28 -12.26
N VAL A 416 24.06 -5.36 -11.93
CA VAL A 416 23.76 -3.92 -11.81
C VAL A 416 23.31 -3.33 -13.16
N VAL A 417 23.97 -3.70 -14.27
CA VAL A 417 23.54 -3.28 -15.62
C VAL A 417 22.14 -3.75 -15.94
N LEU A 418 21.83 -5.01 -15.66
CA LEU A 418 20.50 -5.56 -15.92
C LEU A 418 19.42 -4.92 -15.03
N PHE A 419 19.71 -4.64 -13.75
CA PHE A 419 18.79 -3.89 -12.88
C PHE A 419 18.58 -2.46 -13.38
N PHE A 420 19.62 -1.80 -13.89
CA PHE A 420 19.48 -0.48 -14.48
C PHE A 420 18.51 -0.53 -15.69
N VAL A 421 18.72 -1.44 -16.64
CA VAL A 421 17.86 -1.60 -17.82
C VAL A 421 16.42 -1.87 -17.44
N THR A 422 16.17 -2.81 -16.53
CA THR A 422 14.82 -3.17 -16.13
C THR A 422 14.12 -2.06 -15.34
N SER A 423 14.84 -1.30 -14.51
CA SER A 423 14.31 -0.15 -13.77
C SER A 423 13.95 1.01 -14.71
N ALA A 424 14.81 1.32 -15.68
CA ALA A 424 14.57 2.38 -16.67
C ALA A 424 13.37 2.05 -17.57
N ASP A 425 13.27 0.83 -18.09
CA ASP A 425 12.16 0.39 -18.93
C ASP A 425 10.83 0.39 -18.17
N SER A 426 10.81 -0.20 -16.98
CA SER A 426 9.59 -0.25 -16.15
C SER A 426 9.18 1.13 -15.64
N GLY A 427 10.14 2.00 -15.29
CA GLY A 427 9.87 3.39 -14.91
C GLY A 427 9.27 4.19 -16.07
N ALA A 428 9.78 4.02 -17.27
CA ALA A 428 9.26 4.66 -18.47
C ALA A 428 7.83 4.17 -18.80
N LEU A 429 7.55 2.88 -18.63
CA LEU A 429 6.22 2.30 -18.81
C LEU A 429 5.19 2.95 -17.87
N VAL A 430 5.50 3.09 -16.58
CA VAL A 430 4.55 3.67 -15.63
C VAL A 430 4.38 5.16 -15.86
N THR A 431 5.47 5.89 -16.15
CA THR A 431 5.41 7.31 -16.48
C THR A 431 4.54 7.55 -17.71
N ASP A 432 4.68 6.72 -18.73
CA ASP A 432 3.82 6.70 -19.91
C ASP A 432 2.34 6.47 -19.53
N TYR A 433 2.08 5.51 -18.68
CA TYR A 433 0.72 5.21 -18.18
C TYR A 433 0.06 6.38 -17.46
N LEU A 434 0.79 7.05 -16.58
CA LEU A 434 0.29 8.22 -15.84
C LEU A 434 -0.09 9.36 -16.79
N THR A 435 0.65 9.51 -17.90
CA THR A 435 0.53 10.60 -18.86
C THR A 435 -0.33 10.26 -20.10
N ALA A 436 -0.72 9.00 -20.30
CA ALA A 436 -1.55 8.56 -21.40
C ALA A 436 -3.06 8.65 -21.08
N LYS A 437 -3.91 8.70 -22.10
CA LYS A 437 -5.38 8.59 -21.96
C LYS A 437 -5.84 7.14 -21.81
N THR A 438 -5.17 6.22 -22.50
CA THR A 438 -5.53 4.79 -22.56
C THR A 438 -4.29 3.94 -22.24
N GLU A 439 -4.52 2.69 -21.91
CA GLU A 439 -3.46 1.75 -21.56
C GLU A 439 -2.54 1.37 -22.72
N ASN A 440 -3.02 1.46 -23.94
CA ASN A 440 -2.28 1.13 -25.17
C ASN A 440 -1.63 2.39 -25.76
N SER A 441 -0.50 2.79 -25.21
CA SER A 441 0.27 3.92 -25.72
C SER A 441 1.25 3.50 -26.83
N PRO A 442 1.51 4.38 -27.79
CA PRO A 442 2.52 4.12 -28.83
C PRO A 442 3.93 4.10 -28.25
N THR A 443 4.80 3.26 -28.78
CA THR A 443 6.18 3.02 -28.29
C THR A 443 7.00 4.30 -28.13
N TRP A 444 6.76 5.33 -29.00
CA TRP A 444 7.48 6.60 -28.92
C TRP A 444 7.31 7.33 -27.56
N GLN A 445 6.13 7.21 -26.90
CA GLN A 445 5.90 7.85 -25.60
C GLN A 445 6.81 7.24 -24.50
N ARG A 446 6.94 5.92 -24.48
CA ARG A 446 7.86 5.23 -23.56
C ARG A 446 9.31 5.60 -23.84
N LEU A 447 9.71 5.61 -25.11
CA LEU A 447 11.05 6.05 -25.51
C LEU A 447 11.32 7.49 -25.08
N PHE A 448 10.35 8.38 -25.24
CA PHE A 448 10.46 9.76 -24.77
C PHE A 448 10.78 9.83 -23.27
N TRP A 449 10.04 9.09 -22.44
CA TRP A 449 10.27 9.06 -21.00
C TRP A 449 11.60 8.43 -20.63
N THR A 450 12.02 7.35 -21.30
CA THR A 450 13.34 6.74 -21.09
C THR A 450 14.46 7.75 -21.36
N VAL A 451 14.38 8.48 -22.46
CA VAL A 451 15.36 9.50 -22.83
C VAL A 451 15.32 10.68 -21.87
N LEU A 452 14.14 11.16 -21.47
CA LEU A 452 14.02 12.28 -20.54
C LEU A 452 14.61 11.95 -19.15
N MET A 453 14.40 10.74 -18.63
CA MET A 453 15.00 10.28 -17.38
C MET A 453 16.52 10.20 -17.47
N ALA A 454 17.05 9.71 -18.59
CA ALA A 454 18.48 9.68 -18.84
C ALA A 454 19.08 11.09 -18.92
N VAL A 455 18.46 12.00 -19.65
CA VAL A 455 18.89 13.41 -19.75
C VAL A 455 18.88 14.08 -18.39
N LEU A 456 17.83 13.87 -17.59
CA LEU A 456 17.73 14.40 -16.23
C LEU A 456 18.88 13.86 -15.35
N ALA A 457 19.13 12.54 -15.39
CA ALA A 457 20.20 11.92 -14.62
C ALA A 457 21.58 12.45 -15.05
N ILE A 458 21.84 12.60 -16.35
CA ILE A 458 23.09 13.13 -16.89
C ILE A 458 23.32 14.57 -16.42
N ILE A 459 22.33 15.45 -16.58
CA ILE A 459 22.47 16.88 -16.24
C ILE A 459 22.71 17.05 -14.74
N LEU A 460 21.95 16.35 -13.89
CA LEU A 460 22.14 16.42 -12.44
C LEU A 460 23.49 15.85 -12.01
N LEU A 461 23.93 14.76 -12.63
CA LEU A 461 25.23 14.15 -12.35
C LEU A 461 26.39 15.07 -12.73
N LEU A 462 26.29 15.79 -13.87
CA LEU A 462 27.32 16.74 -14.35
C LEU A 462 27.40 17.98 -13.42
N VAL A 463 26.32 18.45 -12.85
CA VAL A 463 26.26 19.69 -12.07
C VAL A 463 26.64 19.49 -10.60
N GLY A 464 26.15 18.42 -9.96
CA GLY A 464 26.37 18.22 -8.52
C GLY A 464 26.49 16.76 -8.12
N GLY A 465 26.76 15.83 -9.05
CA GLY A 465 26.95 14.41 -8.79
C GLY A 465 25.72 13.74 -8.18
N LEU A 466 25.94 12.68 -7.41
CA LEU A 466 24.88 11.98 -6.68
C LEU A 466 24.16 12.88 -5.67
N ALA A 467 24.82 13.87 -5.09
CA ALA A 467 24.24 14.79 -4.11
C ALA A 467 23.11 15.64 -4.72
N ALA A 468 23.24 16.06 -5.98
CA ALA A 468 22.18 16.79 -6.70
C ALA A 468 20.96 15.90 -6.95
N LEU A 469 21.15 14.64 -7.31
CA LEU A 469 20.09 13.65 -7.49
C LEU A 469 19.35 13.38 -6.16
N GLN A 470 20.09 13.15 -5.07
CA GLN A 470 19.52 12.94 -3.73
C GLN A 470 18.75 14.17 -3.23
N SER A 471 19.27 15.38 -3.45
CA SER A 471 18.57 16.61 -3.07
C SER A 471 17.27 16.79 -3.86
N SER A 472 17.31 16.52 -5.17
CA SER A 472 16.14 16.63 -6.06
C SER A 472 15.04 15.66 -5.69
N ILE A 473 15.39 14.42 -5.26
CA ILE A 473 14.38 13.45 -4.84
C ILE A 473 13.70 13.83 -3.51
N ILE A 474 14.46 14.38 -2.55
CA ILE A 474 13.90 14.88 -1.28
C ILE A 474 12.91 16.02 -1.55
N MET A 475 13.23 16.94 -2.47
CA MET A 475 12.35 18.03 -2.85
C MET A 475 11.08 17.56 -3.56
N SER A 476 11.21 16.64 -4.50
CA SER A 476 10.06 16.13 -5.29
C SER A 476 9.13 15.24 -4.50
N ALA A 477 9.61 14.54 -3.47
CA ALA A 477 8.82 13.63 -2.65
C ALA A 477 7.89 14.37 -1.67
N LEU A 478 8.25 15.55 -1.20
CA LEU A 478 7.49 16.29 -0.19
C LEU A 478 6.04 16.57 -0.63
N PRO A 479 5.77 17.18 -1.81
CA PRO A 479 4.40 17.37 -2.27
C PRO A 479 3.67 16.06 -2.54
N PHE A 480 4.36 15.03 -3.00
CA PHE A 480 3.72 13.74 -3.22
C PHE A 480 3.36 13.01 -1.91
N THR A 481 4.11 13.24 -0.81
CA THR A 481 3.72 12.76 0.52
C THR A 481 2.35 13.31 0.94
N VAL A 482 2.09 14.58 0.67
CA VAL A 482 0.77 15.19 0.92
C VAL A 482 -0.32 14.51 0.08
N VAL A 483 -0.05 14.24 -1.20
CA VAL A 483 -0.99 13.49 -2.06
C VAL A 483 -1.29 12.11 -1.48
N MET A 484 -0.26 11.38 -1.00
CA MET A 484 -0.44 10.05 -0.39
C MET A 484 -1.29 10.08 0.88
N LEU A 485 -1.18 11.12 1.71
CA LEU A 485 -2.06 11.30 2.88
C LEU A 485 -3.52 11.50 2.47
N PHE A 486 -3.78 12.31 1.44
CA PHE A 486 -5.13 12.45 0.89
C PHE A 486 -5.63 11.15 0.23
N MET A 487 -4.77 10.40 -0.45
CA MET A 487 -5.10 9.07 -0.98
C MET A 487 -5.51 8.11 0.14
N SER A 488 -4.76 8.09 1.23
CA SER A 488 -5.06 7.29 2.42
C SER A 488 -6.40 7.67 3.03
N TRP A 489 -6.69 8.97 3.14
CA TRP A 489 -7.97 9.44 3.64
C TRP A 489 -9.13 9.04 2.71
N GLY A 490 -8.97 9.22 1.39
CA GLY A 490 -9.95 8.76 0.42
C GLY A 490 -10.21 7.25 0.51
N LEU A 491 -9.14 6.47 0.65
CA LEU A 491 -9.23 5.01 0.83
C LEU A 491 -10.00 4.63 2.10
N ILE A 492 -9.67 5.21 3.26
CA ILE A 492 -10.36 4.96 4.52
C ILE A 492 -11.86 5.25 4.38
N LYS A 493 -12.21 6.41 3.81
CA LYS A 493 -13.60 6.83 3.61
C LYS A 493 -14.37 5.83 2.73
N ALA A 494 -13.77 5.38 1.64
CA ALA A 494 -14.40 4.44 0.71
C ALA A 494 -14.54 3.04 1.31
N LEU A 495 -13.51 2.54 2.00
CA LEU A 495 -13.53 1.26 2.69
C LEU A 495 -14.59 1.22 3.81
N HIS A 496 -14.72 2.31 4.56
CA HIS A 496 -15.75 2.42 5.60
C HIS A 496 -17.16 2.34 4.99
N LEU A 497 -17.39 3.04 3.87
CA LEU A 497 -18.65 2.97 3.15
C LEU A 497 -18.96 1.55 2.64
N ASP A 498 -17.97 0.84 2.12
CA ASP A 498 -18.14 -0.54 1.66
C ASP A 498 -18.48 -1.50 2.82
N VAL A 499 -17.81 -1.36 3.97
CA VAL A 499 -18.14 -2.16 5.16
C VAL A 499 -19.56 -1.88 5.61
N THR A 500 -19.98 -0.61 5.68
CA THR A 500 -21.36 -0.24 6.05
C THR A 500 -22.38 -0.84 5.08
N LYS A 501 -22.10 -0.82 3.77
CA LYS A 501 -22.96 -1.49 2.78
C LYS A 501 -23.04 -3.01 2.98
N MET A 502 -21.90 -3.65 3.26
CA MET A 502 -21.86 -5.09 3.51
C MET A 502 -22.66 -5.46 4.76
N GLN A 503 -22.55 -4.67 5.82
CA GLN A 503 -23.34 -4.84 7.05
C GLN A 503 -24.83 -4.67 6.77
N ALA A 504 -25.24 -3.59 6.10
CA ALA A 504 -26.64 -3.36 5.75
C ALA A 504 -27.22 -4.48 4.88
N ILE A 505 -26.47 -5.03 3.93
CA ILE A 505 -26.89 -6.18 3.12
C ILE A 505 -27.02 -7.45 3.99
N GLN A 506 -26.12 -7.64 4.95
CA GLN A 506 -26.15 -8.77 5.85
C GLN A 506 -27.34 -8.68 6.83
N GLU A 507 -27.61 -7.50 7.38
CA GLU A 507 -28.78 -7.22 8.20
C GLU A 507 -30.08 -7.41 7.41
N ALA A 508 -30.17 -6.91 6.17
CA ALA A 508 -31.30 -7.13 5.29
C ALA A 508 -31.52 -8.61 4.92
N ARG A 509 -30.47 -9.44 4.95
CA ARG A 509 -30.60 -10.91 4.75
C ARG A 509 -31.05 -11.64 6.03
N ILE A 510 -30.80 -11.05 7.19
CA ILE A 510 -31.20 -11.59 8.50
C ILE A 510 -32.67 -11.23 8.81
N THR A 511 -33.21 -10.19 8.18
CA THR A 511 -34.66 -9.87 8.31
C THR A 511 -35.43 -11.06 7.80
N PRO A 512 -36.28 -11.69 8.66
CA PRO A 512 -37.00 -12.90 8.26
C PRO A 512 -37.86 -12.60 7.04
N ARG A 513 -37.64 -13.32 5.96
CA ARG A 513 -38.52 -13.26 4.79
C ARG A 513 -39.77 -14.08 5.15
N ALA A 514 -40.88 -13.43 5.29
CA ALA A 514 -42.19 -14.12 5.31
C ALA A 514 -42.30 -14.95 4.01
N ILE A 515 -42.01 -16.23 4.10
CA ILE A 515 -41.94 -17.16 2.96
C ILE A 515 -43.33 -17.60 2.51
N HIS A 516 -44.38 -17.39 3.34
CA HIS A 516 -45.67 -18.04 3.14
C HIS A 516 -46.75 -17.19 2.45
N ASN A 517 -46.55 -15.91 2.22
CA ASN A 517 -47.48 -15.12 1.41
C ASN A 517 -46.70 -14.27 0.40
N PRO A 518 -46.58 -14.69 -0.87
CA PRO A 518 -45.81 -13.96 -1.89
C PRO A 518 -46.52 -12.63 -2.19
N ARG A 519 -46.19 -11.59 -1.43
CA ARG A 519 -46.62 -10.21 -1.71
C ARG A 519 -46.17 -9.84 -3.12
N SER A 520 -47.03 -9.20 -3.87
CA SER A 520 -46.64 -8.65 -5.17
C SER A 520 -45.49 -7.65 -4.98
N TRP A 521 -44.67 -7.48 -6.03
CA TRP A 521 -43.57 -6.50 -5.96
C TRP A 521 -44.10 -5.07 -5.68
N GLN A 522 -45.34 -4.76 -6.12
CA GLN A 522 -46.00 -3.49 -5.87
C GLN A 522 -46.30 -3.31 -4.37
N GLN A 523 -46.81 -4.36 -3.72
CA GLN A 523 -47.06 -4.34 -2.28
C GLN A 523 -45.78 -4.20 -1.46
N ARG A 524 -44.68 -4.87 -1.91
CA ARG A 524 -43.40 -4.72 -1.26
C ARG A 524 -42.81 -3.32 -1.45
N LEU A 525 -42.99 -2.72 -2.63
CA LEU A 525 -42.56 -1.35 -2.88
C LEU A 525 -43.39 -0.36 -2.05
N GLY A 526 -44.71 -0.61 -1.91
CA GLY A 526 -45.59 0.17 -1.07
C GLY A 526 -45.13 0.19 0.39
N LEU A 527 -44.79 -0.96 0.97
CA LEU A 527 -44.27 -1.06 2.33
C LEU A 527 -42.93 -0.31 2.52
N ILE A 528 -42.01 -0.37 1.54
CA ILE A 528 -40.74 0.35 1.61
C ILE A 528 -40.94 1.88 1.48
N MET A 529 -42.01 2.30 0.82
CA MET A 529 -42.30 3.71 0.53
C MET A 529 -43.36 4.30 1.50
N HIS A 530 -43.95 3.47 2.35
CA HIS A 530 -45.00 3.87 3.29
C HIS A 530 -44.33 4.21 4.63
N TYR A 531 -43.88 5.41 4.75
CA TYR A 531 -43.33 6.04 5.92
C TYR A 531 -43.83 7.49 5.95
N PRO A 532 -44.04 8.10 7.09
CA PRO A 532 -43.70 7.76 8.47
C PRO A 532 -44.87 7.24 9.27
N HIS A 533 -44.61 6.48 10.35
CA HIS A 533 -45.61 6.11 11.33
C HIS A 533 -45.54 7.04 12.54
N SER A 534 -46.72 7.45 13.03
CA SER A 534 -46.83 8.14 14.30
C SER A 534 -46.67 7.17 15.48
N GLU A 535 -46.37 7.67 16.66
CA GLU A 535 -46.32 6.83 17.87
C GLU A 535 -47.64 6.11 18.13
N GLU A 536 -48.78 6.78 17.87
CA GLU A 536 -50.12 6.21 18.04
C GLU A 536 -50.37 5.04 17.07
N GLU A 537 -49.97 5.15 15.81
CA GLU A 537 -50.12 4.07 14.82
C GLU A 537 -49.29 2.85 15.20
N VAL A 538 -48.06 3.04 15.67
CA VAL A 538 -47.19 1.95 16.13
C VAL A 538 -47.78 1.27 17.39
N ARG A 539 -48.26 2.03 18.33
CA ARG A 539 -48.94 1.49 19.54
C ARG A 539 -50.21 0.71 19.17
N GLU A 540 -51.04 1.25 18.27
CA GLU A 540 -52.25 0.57 17.80
C GLU A 540 -51.91 -0.75 17.09
N TYR A 541 -50.82 -0.77 16.27
CA TYR A 541 -50.32 -1.98 15.65
C TYR A 541 -49.88 -3.02 16.70
N ILE A 542 -49.12 -2.61 17.70
CA ILE A 542 -48.65 -3.51 18.77
C ILE A 542 -49.85 -4.10 19.52
N GLU A 543 -50.80 -3.29 19.92
CA GLU A 543 -52.00 -3.72 20.70
C GLU A 543 -52.95 -4.62 19.88
N LYS A 544 -53.02 -4.43 18.56
CA LYS A 544 -53.97 -5.19 17.72
C LYS A 544 -53.35 -6.37 17.00
N GLN A 545 -52.15 -6.23 16.43
CA GLN A 545 -51.55 -7.27 15.60
C GLN A 545 -50.55 -8.12 16.39
N VAL A 546 -49.68 -7.46 17.17
CA VAL A 546 -48.63 -8.17 17.94
C VAL A 546 -49.27 -8.96 19.06
N ASP A 547 -50.26 -8.39 19.80
CA ASP A 547 -50.98 -9.08 20.87
C ASP A 547 -51.66 -10.37 20.37
N ARG A 548 -52.37 -10.31 19.25
CA ARG A 548 -52.99 -11.49 18.64
C ARG A 548 -51.98 -12.54 18.22
N ALA A 549 -50.86 -12.13 17.65
CA ALA A 549 -49.79 -13.06 17.28
C ALA A 549 -49.17 -13.73 18.50
N PHE A 550 -48.94 -12.98 19.57
CA PHE A 550 -48.43 -13.50 20.85
C PHE A 550 -49.42 -14.45 21.53
N GLU A 551 -50.71 -14.16 21.57
CA GLU A 551 -51.72 -15.06 22.14
C GLU A 551 -51.84 -16.34 21.32
N ASN A 552 -51.79 -16.28 19.99
CA ASN A 552 -51.85 -17.47 19.14
C ASN A 552 -50.65 -18.38 19.39
N ILE A 553 -49.43 -17.84 19.42
CA ILE A 553 -48.23 -18.66 19.64
C ILE A 553 -48.13 -19.17 21.09
N LYS A 554 -48.55 -18.39 22.06
CA LYS A 554 -48.66 -18.80 23.46
C LYS A 554 -49.56 -20.02 23.62
N HIS A 555 -50.71 -20.02 22.93
CA HIS A 555 -51.65 -21.16 22.96
C HIS A 555 -50.96 -22.41 22.37
N GLU A 556 -50.25 -22.31 21.27
CA GLU A 556 -49.56 -23.46 20.64
C GLU A 556 -48.36 -23.93 21.47
N PHE A 557 -47.57 -23.04 22.05
CA PHE A 557 -46.46 -23.41 22.95
C PHE A 557 -46.96 -24.10 24.22
N ARG A 558 -48.07 -23.66 24.82
CA ARG A 558 -48.69 -24.30 25.99
C ARG A 558 -49.22 -25.72 25.66
N ARG A 559 -49.74 -25.93 24.44
CA ARG A 559 -50.14 -27.28 23.99
C ARG A 559 -48.93 -28.23 23.91
N ARG A 560 -47.72 -27.69 23.79
CA ARG A 560 -46.44 -28.42 23.76
C ARG A 560 -45.74 -28.44 25.12
N HIS A 561 -46.48 -28.15 26.20
CA HIS A 561 -45.99 -28.13 27.59
C HIS A 561 -44.87 -27.11 27.87
N LEU A 562 -44.79 -26.01 27.11
CA LEU A 562 -43.92 -24.89 27.43
C LEU A 562 -44.62 -23.86 28.28
N GLU A 563 -43.93 -23.34 29.30
CA GLU A 563 -44.43 -22.24 30.13
C GLU A 563 -44.19 -20.90 29.43
N VAL A 564 -45.30 -20.23 29.05
CA VAL A 564 -45.25 -18.97 28.28
C VAL A 564 -46.03 -17.89 28.98
N SER A 565 -45.45 -16.73 29.13
CA SER A 565 -46.09 -15.52 29.65
C SER A 565 -45.99 -14.35 28.67
N ILE A 566 -47.02 -13.54 28.59
CA ILE A 566 -47.06 -12.26 27.87
C ILE A 566 -47.14 -11.16 28.90
N THR A 567 -46.34 -10.12 28.73
CA THR A 567 -46.31 -8.95 29.61
C THR A 567 -46.41 -7.70 28.75
N GLN A 568 -47.36 -6.82 29.10
CA GLN A 568 -47.44 -5.49 28.50
C GLN A 568 -46.40 -4.57 29.12
N LEU A 569 -45.70 -3.81 28.31
CA LEU A 569 -44.69 -2.82 28.68
C LEU A 569 -45.28 -1.42 28.45
N GLU A 570 -44.62 -0.37 28.95
CA GLU A 570 -45.06 1.02 28.72
C GLU A 570 -44.95 1.40 27.22
N ASP A 571 -44.02 0.83 26.52
CA ASP A 571 -43.65 1.13 25.12
C ASP A 571 -43.90 -0.06 24.17
N GLY A 572 -44.45 -1.19 24.62
CA GLY A 572 -44.61 -2.36 23.78
C GLY A 572 -45.13 -3.61 24.47
N MET A 573 -44.82 -4.77 23.91
CA MET A 573 -45.22 -6.08 24.44
C MET A 573 -44.06 -7.06 24.45
N GLN A 574 -44.05 -7.98 25.43
CA GLN A 574 -43.07 -9.03 25.61
C GLN A 574 -43.70 -10.41 25.70
N LEU A 575 -43.20 -11.33 24.90
CA LEU A 575 -43.41 -12.79 25.02
C LEU A 575 -42.16 -13.39 25.69
N ARG A 576 -42.38 -14.25 26.71
CA ARG A 576 -41.33 -14.99 27.41
C ARG A 576 -41.69 -16.47 27.45
N VAL A 577 -40.74 -17.32 27.04
CA VAL A 577 -40.80 -18.78 27.20
C VAL A 577 -39.84 -19.17 28.31
N ASP A 578 -40.32 -19.85 29.34
CA ASP A 578 -39.52 -20.26 30.49
C ASP A 578 -38.86 -21.63 30.22
N HIS A 579 -37.57 -21.71 30.41
CA HIS A 579 -36.74 -22.92 30.28
C HIS A 579 -36.24 -23.40 31.66
N HIS A 580 -36.93 -23.06 32.77
CA HIS A 580 -36.60 -23.45 34.13
C HIS A 580 -35.17 -23.02 34.55
N ASN A 581 -34.22 -23.97 34.59
CA ASN A 581 -32.86 -23.71 35.00
C ASN A 581 -31.95 -23.15 33.89
N GLU A 582 -32.51 -22.95 32.71
CA GLU A 582 -31.75 -22.46 31.55
C GLU A 582 -32.08 -21.02 31.20
N ILE A 583 -31.46 -20.50 30.18
CA ILE A 583 -31.69 -19.14 29.70
C ILE A 583 -33.04 -19.07 29.00
N ASN A 584 -33.93 -18.22 29.50
CA ASN A 584 -35.27 -18.04 28.95
C ASN A 584 -35.25 -17.31 27.62
N PHE A 585 -36.13 -17.74 26.70
CA PHE A 585 -36.39 -17.01 25.46
C PHE A 585 -37.23 -15.77 25.73
N ILE A 586 -36.83 -14.65 25.16
CA ILE A 586 -37.55 -13.37 25.28
C ILE A 586 -37.67 -12.76 23.88
N TYR A 587 -38.89 -12.40 23.49
CA TYR A 587 -39.19 -11.68 22.26
C TYR A 587 -40.05 -10.47 22.61
N LYS A 588 -39.61 -9.27 22.29
CA LYS A 588 -40.34 -8.02 22.55
C LYS A 588 -40.55 -7.27 21.25
N VAL A 589 -41.65 -6.58 21.14
CA VAL A 589 -41.90 -5.56 20.13
C VAL A 589 -42.17 -4.25 20.85
N VAL A 590 -41.38 -3.25 20.53
CA VAL A 590 -41.37 -1.97 21.26
C VAL A 590 -41.48 -0.83 20.24
N SER A 591 -42.27 0.19 20.58
CA SER A 591 -42.32 1.44 19.84
C SER A 591 -41.06 2.25 20.10
N ARG A 592 -40.29 2.53 19.06
CA ARG A 592 -39.04 3.27 19.19
C ARG A 592 -38.97 4.44 18.21
N GLU A 593 -38.58 5.60 18.72
CA GLU A 593 -38.28 6.76 17.93
C GLU A 593 -36.97 6.52 17.11
N THR A 594 -36.99 6.82 15.84
CA THR A 594 -35.82 6.67 14.95
C THR A 594 -35.76 7.82 13.96
N VAL A 595 -34.64 7.96 13.29
CA VAL A 595 -34.39 9.00 12.27
C VAL A 595 -34.87 8.49 10.91
N PRO A 596 -35.75 9.22 10.20
CA PRO A 596 -36.19 8.79 8.87
C PRO A 596 -35.03 8.69 7.87
N PRO A 597 -35.07 7.71 6.98
CA PRO A 597 -34.07 7.60 5.91
C PRO A 597 -34.00 8.87 5.08
N SER A 598 -32.81 9.27 4.66
CA SER A 598 -32.56 10.55 3.95
C SER A 598 -33.35 10.75 2.65
N PHE A 599 -33.81 9.66 2.01
CA PHE A 599 -34.65 9.73 0.80
C PHE A 599 -36.12 10.10 1.08
N LEU A 600 -36.55 10.10 2.34
CA LEU A 600 -37.87 10.50 2.79
C LEU A 600 -37.87 11.94 3.37
N ILE A 601 -36.73 12.49 3.69
CA ILE A 601 -36.60 13.86 4.23
C ILE A 601 -37.10 14.83 3.15
N GLY A 602 -38.17 15.56 3.46
CA GLY A 602 -38.81 16.54 2.56
C GLY A 602 -40.05 16.07 1.80
N ARG A 603 -40.54 14.85 2.04
CA ARG A 603 -41.81 14.32 1.49
C ARG A 603 -42.92 14.17 2.51
N THR A 604 -42.66 14.42 3.79
CA THR A 604 -43.61 14.22 4.88
C THR A 604 -44.03 15.56 5.48
N GLU A 605 -45.35 15.74 5.60
CA GLU A 605 -46.00 16.84 6.32
C GLU A 605 -46.01 16.65 7.85
N ALA A 606 -45.11 15.81 8.41
CA ALA A 606 -44.98 15.64 9.86
C ALA A 606 -44.39 16.92 10.47
N GLU A 607 -45.21 17.66 11.20
CA GLU A 607 -44.87 18.98 11.78
C GLU A 607 -43.70 18.94 12.77
N ASP A 608 -43.25 17.75 13.28
CA ASP A 608 -42.17 17.63 14.28
C ASP A 608 -41.03 16.71 13.91
N GLY A 609 -40.98 16.11 12.71
CA GLY A 609 -39.85 15.29 12.23
C GLY A 609 -39.59 14.01 13.04
N GLN A 610 -40.45 13.63 13.97
CA GLN A 610 -40.38 12.40 14.76
C GLN A 610 -40.98 11.23 13.99
N TYR A 611 -40.29 10.11 14.03
CA TYR A 611 -40.63 8.91 13.31
C TYR A 611 -40.49 7.70 14.24
N PHE A 612 -41.50 6.83 14.27
CA PHE A 612 -41.53 5.66 15.11
C PHE A 612 -41.60 4.37 14.32
N GLN A 613 -41.02 3.32 14.87
CA GLN A 613 -41.00 1.98 14.30
C GLN A 613 -41.37 0.93 15.38
N ALA A 614 -41.92 -0.20 14.95
CA ALA A 614 -42.17 -1.37 15.82
C ALA A 614 -40.91 -2.25 15.76
N GLU A 615 -39.92 -2.01 16.64
CA GLU A 615 -38.65 -2.72 16.65
C GLU A 615 -38.72 -3.99 17.49
N VAL A 616 -38.08 -5.07 16.97
CA VAL A 616 -37.95 -6.34 17.71
C VAL A 616 -36.73 -6.30 18.62
N PHE A 617 -36.94 -6.71 19.88
CA PHE A 617 -35.90 -6.91 20.87
C PHE A 617 -35.92 -8.35 21.37
N LEU A 618 -34.71 -8.95 21.31
CA LEU A 618 -34.44 -10.21 21.99
C LEU A 618 -33.75 -9.94 23.33
N ARG A 619 -33.34 -10.98 24.02
CA ARG A 619 -32.58 -10.85 25.28
C ARG A 619 -31.28 -10.07 25.11
N GLU A 620 -30.63 -10.23 23.97
CA GLU A 620 -29.36 -9.61 23.62
C GLU A 620 -29.49 -8.13 23.23
N GLY A 621 -30.71 -7.63 23.04
CA GLY A 621 -30.99 -6.25 22.65
C GLY A 621 -31.81 -6.12 21.36
N GLY A 622 -31.90 -4.91 20.83
CA GLY A 622 -32.62 -4.61 19.60
C GLY A 622 -32.03 -5.31 18.38
N GLN A 623 -32.92 -5.78 17.52
CA GLN A 623 -32.52 -6.53 16.31
C GLN A 623 -32.41 -5.65 15.07
N ASN A 624 -32.64 -4.35 15.21
CA ASN A 624 -32.54 -3.32 14.15
C ASN A 624 -33.45 -3.62 12.94
N TYR A 625 -34.59 -4.24 13.10
CA TYR A 625 -35.58 -4.36 12.06
C TYR A 625 -36.97 -4.00 12.56
N ASP A 626 -37.76 -3.39 11.68
CA ASP A 626 -39.12 -2.94 11.87
C ASP A 626 -40.09 -4.03 11.43
N VAL A 627 -41.07 -4.37 12.30
CA VAL A 627 -42.13 -5.31 11.98
C VAL A 627 -43.48 -4.61 11.70
N MET A 628 -43.48 -3.30 11.59
CA MET A 628 -44.63 -2.54 11.19
C MET A 628 -45.23 -3.08 9.90
N ASP A 629 -46.55 -3.11 9.78
CA ASP A 629 -47.31 -3.69 8.66
C ASP A 629 -47.15 -5.20 8.41
N TRP A 630 -46.48 -5.94 9.30
CA TRP A 630 -46.42 -7.40 9.22
C TRP A 630 -47.79 -8.00 9.59
N THR A 631 -48.15 -9.09 8.92
CA THR A 631 -49.36 -9.87 9.30
C THR A 631 -49.07 -10.68 10.56
N GLN A 632 -50.12 -11.17 11.21
CA GLN A 632 -50.00 -12.09 12.35
C GLN A 632 -49.17 -13.33 12.01
N GLU A 633 -49.33 -13.87 10.80
CA GLU A 633 -48.59 -15.03 10.30
C GLU A 633 -47.07 -14.71 10.16
N ASP A 634 -46.74 -13.56 9.63
CA ASP A 634 -45.35 -13.10 9.50
C ASP A 634 -44.66 -12.96 10.88
N LEU A 635 -45.39 -12.39 11.87
CA LEU A 635 -44.87 -12.25 13.23
C LEU A 635 -44.69 -13.60 13.91
N ILE A 636 -45.65 -14.52 13.78
CA ILE A 636 -45.57 -15.87 14.33
C ILE A 636 -44.40 -16.62 13.76
N GLN A 637 -44.18 -16.52 12.45
CA GLN A 637 -43.05 -17.18 11.79
C GLN A 637 -41.70 -16.61 12.29
N ASP A 638 -41.58 -15.31 12.45
CA ASP A 638 -40.37 -14.71 13.02
C ASP A 638 -40.11 -15.17 14.45
N ILE A 639 -41.16 -15.21 15.30
CA ILE A 639 -41.03 -15.72 16.68
C ILE A 639 -40.52 -17.17 16.66
N ILE A 640 -41.01 -18.02 15.75
CA ILE A 640 -40.58 -19.41 15.63
C ILE A 640 -39.12 -19.47 15.17
N ASP A 641 -38.71 -18.69 14.17
CA ASP A 641 -37.35 -18.65 13.66
C ASP A 641 -36.36 -18.18 14.77
N GLN A 642 -36.72 -17.17 15.55
CA GLN A 642 -35.90 -16.70 16.69
C GLN A 642 -35.87 -17.72 17.83
N TYR A 643 -36.98 -18.42 18.09
CA TYR A 643 -37.04 -19.48 19.09
C TYR A 643 -36.20 -20.70 18.68
N GLU A 644 -36.21 -21.09 17.43
CA GLU A 644 -35.36 -22.17 16.89
C GLU A 644 -33.87 -21.82 17.09
N ARG A 645 -33.45 -20.60 16.79
CA ARG A 645 -32.10 -20.12 17.06
C ARG A 645 -31.74 -20.16 18.54
N HIS A 646 -32.68 -19.81 19.42
CA HIS A 646 -32.51 -19.91 20.86
C HIS A 646 -32.29 -21.36 21.31
N LEU A 647 -33.02 -22.32 20.75
CA LEU A 647 -32.85 -23.76 21.03
C LEU A 647 -31.48 -24.28 20.56
N TYR A 648 -31.01 -23.83 19.42
CA TYR A 648 -29.64 -24.14 18.95
C TYR A 648 -28.58 -23.57 19.90
N PHE A 649 -28.77 -22.34 20.37
CA PHE A 649 -27.88 -21.73 21.36
C PHE A 649 -27.88 -22.54 22.68
N LEU A 650 -29.03 -22.96 23.20
CA LEU A 650 -29.12 -23.81 24.41
C LEU A 650 -28.38 -25.13 24.21
N ASN A 651 -28.46 -25.75 23.05
CA ASN A 651 -27.73 -26.97 22.74
C ASN A 651 -26.22 -26.78 22.80
N ILE A 652 -25.70 -25.67 22.28
CA ILE A 652 -24.26 -25.34 22.32
C ILE A 652 -23.80 -25.10 23.76
N VAL A 653 -24.63 -24.47 24.59
CA VAL A 653 -24.29 -24.18 26.00
C VAL A 653 -24.30 -25.46 26.84
N ARG A 654 -25.11 -26.46 26.48
CA ARG A 654 -25.17 -27.78 27.17
C ARG A 654 -23.98 -28.71 26.79
N SER A 655 -23.37 -28.51 25.59
CA SER A 655 -22.19 -29.26 25.13
C SER A 655 -20.87 -28.69 25.65
#